data_3f326f71d6c02697a2b80ffb26af2b14
#
_entry.id   3f326f71d6c02697a2b80ffb26af2b14
#
_cell.length_a   1.000
_cell.length_b   1.000
_cell.length_c   1.000
_cell.angle_alpha   90.00
_cell.angle_beta   90.00
_cell.angle_gamma   90.00
#
_symmetry.space_group_name_H-M   'P 1'
#
loop_
_entity.id
_entity.type
_entity.pdbx_description
1 polymer ?
#
loop_
_entity_poly.entity_id
_entity_poly.type
_entity_poly.pdbx_seq_one_letter_code
_entity_poly.pdbx_strand_id
1 'polypeptide(L)'
;MNSSSQVFDVATLTSLCAQWPAEAVPTEVTDDPLLERVRQVLNDLQRSSATAASADLVPLIRHVLLRTAGEGVVLPWLRVPIGPGWPSVAAWEEAQFVVLDDSAGLRIQPRWPRLPFLPDQLDLYDDAFKGVPSRPQASVAADPLLRYTMGLPTYTGCGQREAVRALLHLPAGDTLLANLPTGSGKSLLAQLPPLVEPEGMLTLAIVPTVALAIDQATRMRALLQRHYPHRELPPLAFHGGLGQDDRGAVLRAIRQGAQPILFTSPEYAVGRLRDELEDAAANGRLNRVVIDEAHLVIGWGNGFRPAFQLLPALVRMLRAQAPSQEVRVVLASATLTGSTIRDLKQLFGPPERTHVVSAVHLRPEIRYAFLCCDEEQRAVHVLDAVRLAPRPFILYVTRPEEADEWLLRLQEIGLRRVDKFSGETSALEREQLLRKWGANELDGMVATSAFGLGVDKSDVRTIIHATLPDSLDRYYQEVGRAGRDGRAGAALLLHTSSDHAQASDLALPRLIGDEKGHERWTMLIDHAKRHATMSDVWWVDLALLPAHLRMRSDASRDWNVRALTLMARAGLIELVALASHRGESEEAPPTISDATHAAVRILDDGHRDQNVFNVRMAGARQDVHHAAELGLAAMQAVARGDLEVSEALTRMYSVRQGTWVPVTVCCGGCPYHWVDRAERVQYRPPVSPRLPRFARRSLNALYNSALPRPAAHLLVIDVPPELAYAETCAALVKLLASAVECHTVSLEHSFAQRHASVIERALPRERRMSVFIDTMDADAPEQWVAGAGEVRLVIWGNGRPPAVPDALWLSEAHLEILIIPSELPHPHHPGRRFIDTTPHVHAADLMNLMTS
;
A
#
# COMPACT_ATOMS: atom_id res chain seq x y z
N MET A 1 -10.12 36.32 33.11
CA MET A 1 -8.72 36.26 32.71
C MET A 1 -8.70 35.29 31.53
N ASN A 2 -8.63 35.82 30.31
CA ASN A 2 -8.54 35.04 29.08
C ASN A 2 -7.14 34.41 28.98
N SER A 3 -6.99 33.17 29.26
CA SER A 3 -5.82 32.41 28.80
C SER A 3 -5.99 32.22 27.28
N SER A 4 -5.35 33.12 26.50
CA SER A 4 -5.13 32.82 25.06
C SER A 4 -4.39 31.50 24.99
N SER A 5 -5.01 30.50 24.41
CA SER A 5 -4.38 29.19 24.13
C SER A 5 -3.18 29.45 23.21
N GLN A 6 -1.98 29.30 23.75
CA GLN A 6 -0.76 29.54 23.01
C GLN A 6 -0.35 28.25 22.32
N VAL A 7 -0.44 28.25 20.99
CA VAL A 7 -0.02 27.10 20.17
C VAL A 7 1.50 26.94 20.30
N PHE A 8 1.96 25.69 20.55
CA PHE A 8 3.39 25.39 20.64
C PHE A 8 4.04 25.45 19.25
N ASP A 9 4.87 26.47 19.04
CA ASP A 9 5.64 26.73 17.82
C ASP A 9 7.12 26.98 18.12
N VAL A 10 7.92 27.32 17.10
CA VAL A 10 9.37 27.60 17.26
C VAL A 10 9.62 28.86 18.11
N ALA A 11 8.76 29.86 18.06
CA ALA A 11 8.88 31.05 18.89
C ALA A 11 8.63 30.71 20.35
N THR A 12 7.62 29.89 20.63
CA THR A 12 7.32 29.35 21.97
C THR A 12 8.47 28.51 22.51
N LEU A 13 9.07 27.66 21.68
CA LEU A 13 10.26 26.87 22.07
C LEU A 13 11.43 27.82 22.47
N THR A 14 11.66 28.85 21.69
CA THR A 14 12.74 29.83 21.97
C THR A 14 12.49 30.57 23.27
N SER A 15 11.25 31.00 23.52
CA SER A 15 10.86 31.68 24.79
C SER A 15 11.02 30.73 25.98
N LEU A 16 10.51 29.50 25.89
CA LEU A 16 10.64 28.49 26.94
C LEU A 16 12.08 28.23 27.30
N CYS A 17 12.95 28.02 26.30
CA CYS A 17 14.37 27.81 26.53
C CYS A 17 15.04 28.98 27.22
N ALA A 18 14.66 30.21 26.88
CA ALA A 18 15.22 31.44 27.47
C ALA A 18 14.75 31.68 28.92
N GLN A 19 13.53 31.22 29.26
CA GLN A 19 12.90 31.50 30.57
C GLN A 19 12.78 30.23 31.44
N TRP A 20 13.41 29.17 31.08
CA TRP A 20 13.35 27.86 31.79
C TRP A 20 13.87 27.98 33.23
N PRO A 21 13.20 27.34 34.19
CA PRO A 21 11.93 26.57 34.15
C PRO A 21 10.69 27.42 34.50
N ALA A 22 10.80 28.76 34.49
CA ALA A 22 9.76 29.68 34.99
C ALA A 22 8.50 29.71 34.12
N GLU A 23 8.65 29.51 32.82
CA GLU A 23 7.54 29.43 31.87
C GLU A 23 7.02 27.98 31.76
N ALA A 24 5.71 27.83 31.87
CA ALA A 24 5.09 26.48 31.75
C ALA A 24 4.99 26.02 30.28
N VAL A 25 5.27 24.76 30.02
CA VAL A 25 5.08 24.15 28.69
C VAL A 25 3.57 24.14 28.38
N PRO A 26 3.15 24.67 27.20
CA PRO A 26 1.75 24.62 26.78
C PRO A 26 1.16 23.21 26.82
N THR A 27 -0.08 23.08 27.29
CA THR A 27 -0.76 21.79 27.42
C THR A 27 -1.48 21.38 26.14
N GLU A 28 -1.76 22.33 25.24
CA GLU A 28 -2.45 22.03 23.99
C GLU A 28 -1.53 21.24 23.04
N VAL A 29 -2.15 20.22 22.43
CA VAL A 29 -1.50 19.37 21.42
C VAL A 29 -1.33 20.18 20.13
N THR A 30 -0.14 20.12 19.53
CA THR A 30 0.10 20.76 18.23
C THR A 30 -0.11 19.75 17.08
N ASP A 31 -0.59 20.24 15.94
CA ASP A 31 -0.77 19.43 14.73
C ASP A 31 0.56 19.03 14.07
N ASP A 32 1.67 19.67 14.46
CA ASP A 32 3.01 19.35 13.96
C ASP A 32 3.63 18.19 14.79
N PRO A 33 3.82 17.00 14.22
CA PRO A 33 4.32 15.85 14.98
C PRO A 33 5.73 16.06 15.57
N LEU A 34 6.58 16.87 14.93
CA LEU A 34 7.93 17.16 15.47
C LEU A 34 7.85 18.08 16.68
N LEU A 35 7.07 19.14 16.58
CA LEU A 35 6.89 20.08 17.70
C LEU A 35 6.17 19.41 18.87
N GLU A 36 5.21 18.52 18.59
CA GLU A 36 4.54 17.71 19.61
C GLU A 36 5.52 16.84 20.40
N ARG A 37 6.47 16.19 19.72
CA ARG A 37 7.54 15.39 20.39
C ARG A 37 8.39 16.28 21.30
N VAL A 38 8.82 17.46 20.81
CA VAL A 38 9.58 18.42 21.61
C VAL A 38 8.77 18.86 22.84
N ARG A 39 7.49 19.21 22.65
CA ARG A 39 6.59 19.64 23.72
C ARG A 39 6.45 18.54 24.79
N GLN A 40 6.27 17.29 24.40
CA GLN A 40 6.18 16.16 25.33
C GLN A 40 7.46 16.00 26.15
N VAL A 41 8.63 16.01 25.50
CA VAL A 41 9.92 15.91 26.21
C VAL A 41 10.12 17.06 27.19
N LEU A 42 9.84 18.29 26.80
CA LEU A 42 9.95 19.46 27.67
C LEU A 42 8.97 19.38 28.88
N ASN A 43 7.76 18.91 28.64
CA ASN A 43 6.76 18.72 29.70
C ASN A 43 7.20 17.64 30.71
N ASP A 44 7.82 16.56 30.25
CA ASP A 44 8.37 15.51 31.12
C ASP A 44 9.57 16.03 31.92
N LEU A 45 10.41 16.85 31.32
CA LEU A 45 11.52 17.54 32.01
C LEU A 45 11.05 18.50 33.10
N GLN A 46 9.94 19.22 32.89
CA GLN A 46 9.37 20.11 33.92
C GLN A 46 8.73 19.35 35.08
N ARG A 47 8.15 18.18 34.82
CA ARG A 47 7.41 17.38 35.82
C ARG A 47 8.32 16.52 36.67
N SER A 48 9.42 16.01 36.11
CA SER A 48 10.37 15.17 36.84
C SER A 48 11.75 15.76 36.76
N SER A 49 12.33 16.14 37.92
CA SER A 49 13.72 16.62 38.03
C SER A 49 14.76 15.53 37.70
N ALA A 50 14.40 14.41 37.11
CA ALA A 50 15.24 13.28 36.84
C ALA A 50 15.87 13.37 35.43
N THR A 51 17.13 13.29 35.41
CA THR A 51 18.20 12.95 34.43
C THR A 51 17.84 12.20 33.14
N ALA A 52 16.58 11.92 32.82
CA ALA A 52 16.23 10.87 31.89
C ALA A 52 16.02 11.26 30.42
N ALA A 53 15.77 12.52 30.07
CA ALA A 53 15.32 12.90 28.74
C ALA A 53 16.32 13.73 27.92
N SER A 54 17.53 13.99 28.41
CA SER A 54 18.49 14.88 27.75
C SER A 54 18.94 14.39 26.37
N ALA A 55 19.18 13.09 26.22
CA ALA A 55 19.63 12.50 24.96
C ALA A 55 18.53 12.50 23.88
N ASP A 56 17.26 12.36 24.28
CA ASP A 56 16.13 12.43 23.34
C ASP A 56 15.91 13.87 22.82
N LEU A 57 16.23 14.88 23.61
CA LEU A 57 16.01 16.28 23.25
C LEU A 57 16.96 16.76 22.14
N VAL A 58 18.21 16.29 22.13
CA VAL A 58 19.26 16.71 21.18
C VAL A 58 18.85 16.53 19.71
N PRO A 59 18.44 15.34 19.24
CA PRO A 59 18.04 15.13 17.85
C PRO A 59 16.74 15.88 17.48
N LEU A 60 15.83 16.07 18.44
CA LEU A 60 14.60 16.82 18.22
C LEU A 60 14.86 18.31 18.02
N ILE A 61 15.68 18.91 18.87
CA ILE A 61 16.08 20.34 18.73
C ILE A 61 16.85 20.53 17.42
N ARG A 62 17.78 19.64 17.08
CA ARG A 62 18.44 19.69 15.77
C ARG A 62 17.42 19.73 14.64
N HIS A 63 16.46 18.81 14.69
CA HIS A 63 15.45 18.70 13.63
C HIS A 63 14.62 20.00 13.49
N VAL A 64 14.20 20.58 14.59
CA VAL A 64 13.48 21.87 14.56
C VAL A 64 14.35 22.98 13.95
N LEU A 65 15.60 23.13 14.42
CA LEU A 65 16.48 24.21 13.96
C LEU A 65 16.90 24.05 12.49
N LEU A 66 17.19 22.83 12.03
CA LEU A 66 17.53 22.59 10.63
C LEU A 66 16.32 22.74 9.69
N ARG A 67 15.12 22.37 10.15
CA ARG A 67 13.89 22.54 9.38
C ARG A 67 13.55 24.04 9.18
N THR A 68 13.84 24.87 10.16
CA THR A 68 13.57 26.32 10.08
C THR A 68 14.61 27.09 9.26
N ALA A 69 15.79 26.50 9.04
CA ALA A 69 16.89 27.18 8.35
C ALA A 69 16.65 27.45 6.86
N GLY A 70 15.80 26.66 6.18
CA GLY A 70 15.58 26.80 4.74
C GLY A 70 16.84 26.61 3.88
N GLU A 71 16.74 26.80 2.58
CA GLU A 71 17.90 26.80 1.68
C GLU A 71 18.64 28.12 1.73
N GLY A 72 19.96 28.06 1.97
CA GLY A 72 20.85 29.22 1.88
C GLY A 72 20.81 30.20 3.02
N VAL A 73 20.16 29.92 4.12
CA VAL A 73 20.08 30.79 5.33
C VAL A 73 21.14 30.36 6.36
N VAL A 74 21.66 31.31 7.09
CA VAL A 74 22.54 31.08 8.27
C VAL A 74 21.75 30.26 9.28
N LEU A 75 22.35 29.14 9.75
CA LEU A 75 21.72 28.29 10.75
C LEU A 75 21.42 29.06 12.04
N PRO A 76 20.23 28.89 12.63
CA PRO A 76 19.82 29.69 13.79
C PRO A 76 20.55 29.24 15.05
N TRP A 77 20.83 30.23 15.93
CA TRP A 77 21.28 29.99 17.28
C TRP A 77 20.09 29.84 18.22
N LEU A 78 20.14 28.87 19.10
CA LEU A 78 19.18 28.72 20.19
C LEU A 78 19.91 28.84 21.53
N ARG A 79 19.34 29.67 22.43
CA ARG A 79 19.78 29.71 23.83
C ARG A 79 19.13 28.53 24.55
N VAL A 80 19.92 27.73 25.28
CA VAL A 80 19.44 26.56 26.02
C VAL A 80 19.82 26.67 27.50
N PRO A 81 18.97 26.16 28.39
CA PRO A 81 19.26 26.12 29.82
C PRO A 81 20.45 25.24 30.15
N ILE A 82 21.09 25.53 31.27
CA ILE A 82 22.12 24.72 31.91
C ILE A 82 21.51 24.18 33.20
N GLY A 83 21.47 22.84 33.36
CA GLY A 83 20.95 22.26 34.59
C GLY A 83 20.49 20.80 34.43
N PRO A 84 19.94 20.22 35.51
CA PRO A 84 19.50 18.85 35.51
C PRO A 84 18.48 18.55 34.40
N GLY A 85 18.68 17.45 33.68
CA GLY A 85 17.81 17.03 32.60
C GLY A 85 18.10 17.67 31.24
N TRP A 86 18.89 18.75 31.16
CA TRP A 86 19.37 19.30 29.89
C TRP A 86 20.68 18.67 29.46
N PRO A 87 20.95 18.56 28.14
CA PRO A 87 22.22 18.04 27.64
C PRO A 87 23.41 18.89 28.10
N SER A 88 24.52 18.23 28.47
CA SER A 88 25.79 18.89 28.79
C SER A 88 26.40 19.52 27.53
N VAL A 89 27.38 20.42 27.72
CA VAL A 89 28.17 20.98 26.61
C VAL A 89 28.76 19.83 25.76
N ALA A 90 29.38 18.84 26.38
CA ALA A 90 29.94 17.68 25.69
C ALA A 90 28.89 16.92 24.87
N ALA A 91 27.67 16.73 25.39
CA ALA A 91 26.58 16.05 24.66
C ALA A 91 26.14 16.81 23.41
N TRP A 92 26.12 18.14 23.45
CA TRP A 92 25.84 18.98 22.28
C TRP A 92 26.97 18.92 21.25
N GLU A 93 28.25 18.92 21.69
CA GLU A 93 29.41 18.86 20.81
C GLU A 93 29.53 17.47 20.14
N GLU A 94 29.37 16.38 20.90
CA GLU A 94 29.29 15.01 20.37
C GLU A 94 28.19 14.86 19.33
N ALA A 95 27.09 15.55 19.55
CA ALA A 95 26.01 15.61 18.59
C ALA A 95 26.26 16.63 17.45
N GLN A 96 27.49 17.07 17.21
CA GLN A 96 27.86 17.98 16.12
C GLN A 96 27.14 19.35 16.16
N PHE A 97 26.94 19.93 17.34
CA PHE A 97 26.56 21.32 17.47
C PHE A 97 27.80 22.21 17.66
N VAL A 98 27.71 23.45 17.24
CA VAL A 98 28.60 24.53 17.72
C VAL A 98 28.03 25.04 19.02
N VAL A 99 28.86 25.07 20.04
CA VAL A 99 28.45 25.52 21.39
C VAL A 99 29.23 26.76 21.77
N LEU A 100 28.53 27.77 22.25
CA LEU A 100 29.11 29.01 22.83
C LEU A 100 28.55 29.14 24.23
N ASP A 101 29.46 29.17 25.19
CA ASP A 101 29.16 29.46 26.60
C ASP A 101 29.65 30.89 26.88
N ASP A 102 28.71 31.80 27.10
CA ASP A 102 28.98 33.21 27.38
C ASP A 102 28.33 33.66 28.70
N SER A 103 28.61 34.86 29.13
CA SER A 103 28.07 35.43 30.38
C SER A 103 26.51 35.44 30.44
N ALA A 104 25.85 35.27 29.33
CA ALA A 104 24.39 35.21 29.21
C ALA A 104 23.82 33.76 29.12
N GLY A 105 24.66 32.73 29.16
CA GLY A 105 24.30 31.33 29.15
C GLY A 105 24.72 30.55 27.88
N LEU A 106 24.31 29.31 27.80
CA LEU A 106 24.69 28.40 26.72
C LEU A 106 23.89 28.70 25.45
N ARG A 107 24.57 28.89 24.32
CA ARG A 107 23.97 28.95 22.98
C ARG A 107 24.47 27.83 22.11
N ILE A 108 23.58 27.24 21.37
CA ILE A 108 23.85 26.13 20.45
C ILE A 108 23.44 26.51 19.04
N GLN A 109 24.20 26.01 18.07
CA GLN A 109 23.87 26.10 16.63
C GLN A 109 24.08 24.72 16.02
N PRO A 110 23.08 24.11 15.33
CA PRO A 110 23.27 22.83 14.71
C PRO A 110 24.28 22.92 13.56
N ARG A 111 24.93 21.80 13.26
CA ARG A 111 25.58 21.57 11.96
C ARG A 111 24.75 20.56 11.18
N TRP A 112 24.86 20.60 9.86
CA TRP A 112 24.35 19.51 9.04
C TRP A 112 25.07 18.22 9.43
N PRO A 113 24.36 17.19 9.90
CA PRO A 113 24.99 15.99 10.42
C PRO A 113 25.71 15.23 9.31
N ARG A 114 26.93 14.79 9.58
CA ARG A 114 27.71 13.95 8.70
C ARG A 114 28.06 12.67 9.44
N LEU A 115 27.76 11.53 8.82
CA LEU A 115 28.11 10.23 9.36
C LEU A 115 29.59 9.98 9.07
N PRO A 116 30.46 9.80 10.10
CA PRO A 116 31.91 9.78 9.91
C PRO A 116 32.38 8.58 9.06
N PHE A 117 31.57 7.55 8.95
CA PHE A 117 31.86 6.33 8.19
C PHE A 117 31.33 6.35 6.76
N LEU A 118 30.59 7.37 6.37
CA LEU A 118 30.15 7.58 4.98
C LEU A 118 31.06 8.59 4.28
N PRO A 119 31.17 8.54 2.94
CA PRO A 119 31.91 9.55 2.20
C PRO A 119 31.44 10.97 2.52
N ASP A 120 32.37 11.92 2.71
CA ASP A 120 32.11 13.33 3.13
C ASP A 120 31.05 14.04 2.27
N GLN A 121 30.86 13.61 1.03
CA GLN A 121 29.91 14.19 0.09
C GLN A 121 28.50 13.64 0.23
N LEU A 122 28.28 12.63 1.06
CA LEU A 122 26.98 12.00 1.21
C LEU A 122 26.15 12.69 2.30
N ASP A 123 25.22 13.51 1.86
CA ASP A 123 24.29 14.28 2.69
C ASP A 123 23.01 13.47 3.00
N LEU A 124 23.15 12.26 3.51
CA LEU A 124 22.05 11.28 3.68
C LEU A 124 20.82 11.85 4.40
N TYR A 125 21.03 12.67 5.42
CA TYR A 125 19.97 13.16 6.32
C TYR A 125 19.46 14.56 5.99
N ASP A 126 20.13 15.33 5.13
CA ASP A 126 19.86 16.75 4.95
C ASP A 126 18.41 17.03 4.52
N ASP A 127 17.94 16.35 3.48
CA ASP A 127 16.58 16.55 2.96
C ASP A 127 15.50 16.09 3.95
N ALA A 128 15.78 15.04 4.73
CA ALA A 128 14.89 14.55 5.76
C ALA A 128 14.75 15.54 6.93
N PHE A 129 15.85 16.21 7.31
CA PHE A 129 15.82 17.30 8.30
C PHE A 129 15.09 18.56 7.79
N LYS A 130 15.30 18.94 6.53
CA LYS A 130 14.59 20.06 5.91
C LYS A 130 13.10 19.77 5.77
N GLY A 131 12.70 18.50 5.78
CA GLY A 131 11.33 18.09 5.50
C GLY A 131 10.90 18.42 4.07
N VAL A 132 11.83 18.33 3.12
CA VAL A 132 11.59 18.64 1.72
C VAL A 132 10.47 17.76 1.18
N PRO A 133 9.44 18.33 0.53
CA PRO A 133 8.47 17.56 -0.23
C PRO A 133 9.19 16.89 -1.40
N SER A 134 9.38 15.59 -1.32
CA SER A 134 10.14 14.84 -2.33
C SER A 134 9.23 14.08 -3.28
N ARG A 135 7.94 13.97 -2.96
CA ARG A 135 6.96 13.46 -3.91
C ARG A 135 6.66 14.55 -4.92
N PRO A 136 7.00 14.37 -6.20
CA PRO A 136 6.65 15.35 -7.23
C PRO A 136 5.16 15.64 -7.15
N GLN A 137 4.79 16.91 -7.25
CA GLN A 137 3.41 17.38 -7.13
C GLN A 137 2.51 17.00 -8.32
N ALA A 138 2.79 15.91 -9.00
CA ALA A 138 1.81 15.26 -9.86
C ALA A 138 0.70 14.64 -8.98
N SER A 139 0.12 15.47 -8.10
CA SER A 139 -1.13 15.14 -7.46
C SER A 139 -2.16 15.01 -8.57
N VAL A 140 -2.55 13.79 -8.86
CA VAL A 140 -3.58 13.53 -9.86
C VAL A 140 -4.90 13.96 -9.25
N ALA A 141 -5.62 14.85 -9.93
CA ALA A 141 -6.93 15.30 -9.45
C ALA A 141 -7.84 14.10 -9.17
N ALA A 142 -8.52 14.13 -8.03
CA ALA A 142 -9.46 13.08 -7.69
C ALA A 142 -10.70 13.12 -8.61
N ASP A 143 -11.16 11.95 -8.99
CA ASP A 143 -12.45 11.81 -9.64
C ASP A 143 -13.59 12.36 -8.76
N PRO A 144 -14.68 12.83 -9.31
CA PRO A 144 -15.81 13.37 -8.55
C PRO A 144 -16.27 12.42 -7.45
N LEU A 145 -16.38 11.14 -7.76
CA LEU A 145 -16.75 10.09 -6.80
C LEU A 145 -15.87 10.13 -5.55
N LEU A 146 -14.55 10.17 -5.70
CA LEU A 146 -13.62 10.16 -4.56
C LEU A 146 -13.73 11.44 -3.71
N ARG A 147 -13.90 12.59 -4.37
CA ARG A 147 -14.10 13.87 -3.67
C ARG A 147 -15.39 13.90 -2.85
N TYR A 148 -16.50 13.41 -3.42
CA TYR A 148 -17.79 13.40 -2.72
C TYR A 148 -17.89 12.34 -1.63
N THR A 149 -17.31 11.15 -1.83
CA THR A 149 -17.42 10.06 -0.86
C THR A 149 -16.37 10.14 0.24
N MET A 150 -15.14 10.50 -0.09
CA MET A 150 -14.02 10.46 0.85
C MET A 150 -13.53 11.86 1.27
N GLY A 151 -13.95 12.91 0.55
CA GLY A 151 -13.45 14.27 0.76
C GLY A 151 -12.00 14.48 0.32
N LEU A 152 -11.45 13.56 -0.48
CA LEU A 152 -10.07 13.61 -0.95
C LEU A 152 -9.98 14.43 -2.25
N PRO A 153 -9.20 15.51 -2.31
CA PRO A 153 -9.08 16.37 -3.49
C PRO A 153 -8.20 15.76 -4.58
N THR A 154 -7.30 14.82 -4.21
CA THR A 154 -6.31 14.25 -5.11
C THR A 154 -6.07 12.77 -4.80
N TYR A 155 -5.64 12.03 -5.82
CA TYR A 155 -5.00 10.72 -5.65
C TYR A 155 -3.54 10.91 -5.26
N THR A 156 -2.94 9.89 -4.62
CA THR A 156 -1.51 9.88 -4.30
C THR A 156 -0.61 9.70 -5.53
N GLY A 157 -1.18 9.30 -6.66
CA GLY A 157 -0.50 9.13 -7.94
C GLY A 157 -1.38 8.41 -8.96
N CYS A 158 -0.91 8.35 -10.21
CA CYS A 158 -1.61 7.71 -11.33
C CYS A 158 -1.94 6.23 -11.03
N GLY A 159 -1.02 5.49 -10.40
CA GLY A 159 -1.26 4.08 -10.06
C GLY A 159 -2.45 3.86 -9.15
N GLN A 160 -2.62 4.71 -8.12
CA GLN A 160 -3.81 4.66 -7.24
C GLN A 160 -5.08 4.99 -8.02
N ARG A 161 -5.04 6.04 -8.87
CA ARG A 161 -6.18 6.42 -9.70
C ARG A 161 -6.66 5.26 -10.56
N GLU A 162 -5.76 4.63 -11.30
CA GLU A 162 -6.13 3.55 -12.22
C GLU A 162 -6.57 2.29 -11.47
N ALA A 163 -6.01 2.00 -10.30
CA ALA A 163 -6.47 0.89 -9.48
C ALA A 163 -7.89 1.12 -8.93
N VAL A 164 -8.21 2.34 -8.51
CA VAL A 164 -9.57 2.72 -8.08
C VAL A 164 -10.56 2.65 -9.25
N ARG A 165 -10.20 3.15 -10.41
CA ARG A 165 -11.03 3.08 -11.61
C ARG A 165 -11.27 1.63 -12.03
N ALA A 166 -10.23 0.79 -12.03
CA ALA A 166 -10.35 -0.64 -12.29
C ALA A 166 -11.25 -1.35 -11.26
N LEU A 167 -11.13 -0.98 -9.98
CA LEU A 167 -11.99 -1.49 -8.91
C LEU A 167 -13.47 -1.22 -9.17
N LEU A 168 -13.81 0.00 -9.59
CA LEU A 168 -15.17 0.44 -9.81
C LEU A 168 -15.80 -0.18 -11.07
N HIS A 169 -14.97 -0.43 -12.09
CA HIS A 169 -15.40 -1.08 -13.34
C HIS A 169 -15.28 -2.60 -13.32
N LEU A 170 -14.76 -3.19 -12.24
CA LEU A 170 -14.56 -4.63 -12.18
C LEU A 170 -15.86 -5.38 -12.39
N PRO A 171 -15.98 -6.22 -13.44
CA PRO A 171 -17.17 -7.02 -13.69
C PRO A 171 -17.47 -7.96 -12.53
N ALA A 172 -18.74 -8.35 -12.41
CA ALA A 172 -19.16 -9.34 -11.44
C ALA A 172 -18.41 -10.66 -11.66
N GLY A 173 -17.91 -11.23 -10.56
CA GLY A 173 -17.14 -12.49 -10.56
C GLY A 173 -15.69 -12.39 -11.05
N ASP A 174 -15.22 -11.22 -11.49
CA ASP A 174 -13.82 -11.04 -11.90
C ASP A 174 -12.87 -10.74 -10.74
N THR A 175 -11.57 -10.86 -11.02
CA THR A 175 -10.49 -10.60 -10.06
C THR A 175 -9.63 -9.42 -10.52
N LEU A 176 -9.35 -8.48 -9.61
CA LEU A 176 -8.39 -7.38 -9.81
C LEU A 176 -7.12 -7.64 -8.99
N LEU A 177 -5.98 -7.65 -9.64
CA LEU A 177 -4.65 -7.62 -9.03
C LEU A 177 -4.13 -6.18 -9.04
N ALA A 178 -4.00 -5.55 -7.87
CA ALA A 178 -3.50 -4.20 -7.71
C ALA A 178 -2.10 -4.21 -7.07
N ASN A 179 -1.07 -4.04 -7.91
CA ASN A 179 0.34 -4.00 -7.50
C ASN A 179 0.79 -2.54 -7.38
N LEU A 180 0.68 -1.98 -6.19
CA LEU A 180 0.91 -0.58 -5.91
C LEU A 180 2.00 -0.41 -4.85
N PRO A 181 2.90 0.60 -4.95
CA PRO A 181 3.97 0.78 -3.97
C PRO A 181 3.45 0.99 -2.56
N THR A 182 4.33 0.76 -1.57
CA THR A 182 4.03 1.08 -0.17
C THR A 182 3.72 2.58 -0.03
N GLY A 183 2.75 2.95 0.82
CA GLY A 183 2.35 4.35 1.01
C GLY A 183 1.53 4.96 -0.15
N SER A 184 1.16 4.19 -1.18
CA SER A 184 0.29 4.65 -2.28
C SER A 184 -1.21 4.66 -1.95
N GLY A 185 -1.60 4.33 -0.70
CA GLY A 185 -3.00 4.34 -0.29
C GLY A 185 -3.83 3.16 -0.80
N LYS A 186 -3.26 1.94 -0.82
CA LYS A 186 -3.97 0.69 -1.17
C LYS A 186 -5.27 0.44 -0.39
N SER A 187 -5.33 0.90 0.86
CA SER A 187 -6.53 0.77 1.72
C SER A 187 -7.81 1.34 1.10
N LEU A 188 -7.67 2.30 0.19
CA LEU A 188 -8.79 2.87 -0.56
C LEU A 188 -9.58 1.81 -1.35
N LEU A 189 -8.90 0.73 -1.79
CA LEU A 189 -9.54 -0.37 -2.52
C LEU A 189 -10.55 -1.17 -1.66
N ALA A 190 -10.36 -1.18 -0.34
CA ALA A 190 -11.32 -1.77 0.60
C ALA A 190 -12.34 -0.75 1.11
N GLN A 191 -11.93 0.50 1.31
CA GLN A 191 -12.74 1.54 1.95
C GLN A 191 -13.78 2.17 1.03
N LEU A 192 -13.51 2.24 -0.28
CA LEU A 192 -14.40 2.90 -1.24
C LEU A 192 -15.69 2.11 -1.54
N PRO A 193 -15.66 0.77 -1.76
CA PRO A 193 -16.85 0.01 -2.13
C PRO A 193 -18.04 0.20 -1.18
N PRO A 194 -17.90 0.13 0.15
CA PRO A 194 -19.04 0.31 1.07
C PRO A 194 -19.72 1.67 1.02
N LEU A 195 -19.05 2.67 0.41
CA LEU A 195 -19.58 4.04 0.27
C LEU A 195 -20.34 4.27 -1.06
N VAL A 196 -20.16 3.36 -2.03
CA VAL A 196 -20.70 3.52 -3.39
C VAL A 196 -21.61 2.37 -3.81
N GLU A 197 -21.53 1.24 -3.15
CA GLU A 197 -22.35 0.07 -3.43
C GLU A 197 -23.76 0.21 -2.79
N PRO A 198 -24.76 -0.48 -3.34
CA PRO A 198 -26.12 -0.47 -2.76
C PRO A 198 -26.11 -0.93 -1.30
N GLU A 199 -27.07 -0.46 -0.52
CA GLU A 199 -27.30 -0.96 0.84
C GLU A 199 -27.59 -2.47 0.83
N GLY A 200 -27.17 -3.14 1.86
CA GLY A 200 -27.31 -4.59 1.98
C GLY A 200 -26.13 -5.40 1.44
N MET A 201 -25.19 -4.75 0.76
CA MET A 201 -24.00 -5.40 0.24
C MET A 201 -22.86 -5.42 1.26
N LEU A 202 -22.15 -6.56 1.34
CA LEU A 202 -21.00 -6.78 2.21
C LEU A 202 -19.71 -6.76 1.39
N THR A 203 -18.75 -5.95 1.84
CA THR A 203 -17.32 -6.05 1.45
C THR A 203 -16.56 -6.78 2.56
N LEU A 204 -15.97 -7.91 2.27
CA LEU A 204 -15.05 -8.62 3.16
C LEU A 204 -13.62 -8.15 2.89
N ALA A 205 -12.98 -7.52 3.87
CA ALA A 205 -11.58 -7.07 3.80
C ALA A 205 -10.70 -7.96 4.68
N ILE A 206 -9.87 -8.79 4.05
CA ILE A 206 -8.94 -9.70 4.72
C ILE A 206 -7.58 -9.01 4.79
N VAL A 207 -7.12 -8.78 6.01
CA VAL A 207 -5.87 -8.07 6.29
C VAL A 207 -4.90 -8.95 7.10
N PRO A 208 -3.58 -8.71 6.99
CA PRO A 208 -2.61 -9.64 7.56
C PRO A 208 -2.56 -9.67 9.08
N THR A 209 -3.04 -8.66 9.79
CA THR A 209 -2.97 -8.61 11.26
C THR A 209 -4.26 -8.07 11.89
N VAL A 210 -4.55 -8.52 13.12
CA VAL A 210 -5.69 -8.03 13.91
C VAL A 210 -5.56 -6.53 14.18
N ALA A 211 -4.36 -6.04 14.48
CA ALA A 211 -4.12 -4.62 14.71
C ALA A 211 -4.49 -3.77 13.49
N LEU A 212 -4.14 -4.22 12.29
CA LEU A 212 -4.53 -3.56 11.04
C LEU A 212 -6.04 -3.61 10.82
N ALA A 213 -6.69 -4.73 11.15
CA ALA A 213 -8.15 -4.84 11.06
C ALA A 213 -8.86 -3.80 11.96
N ILE A 214 -8.40 -3.62 13.19
CA ILE A 214 -8.94 -2.65 14.14
C ILE A 214 -8.71 -1.21 13.68
N ASP A 215 -7.48 -0.88 13.23
CA ASP A 215 -7.14 0.46 12.71
C ASP A 215 -7.99 0.81 11.48
N GLN A 216 -8.06 -0.07 10.49
CA GLN A 216 -8.87 0.13 9.29
C GLN A 216 -10.37 0.25 9.63
N ALA A 217 -10.87 -0.56 10.55
CA ALA A 217 -12.26 -0.49 11.02
C ALA A 217 -12.58 0.85 11.70
N THR A 218 -11.65 1.37 12.50
CA THR A 218 -11.80 2.66 13.19
C THR A 218 -11.88 3.81 12.18
N ARG A 219 -10.97 3.84 11.20
CA ARG A 219 -10.99 4.84 10.12
C ARG A 219 -12.26 4.72 9.27
N MET A 220 -12.67 3.51 8.93
CA MET A 220 -13.86 3.27 8.13
C MET A 220 -15.15 3.66 8.86
N ARG A 221 -15.22 3.42 10.17
CA ARG A 221 -16.36 3.87 11.01
C ARG A 221 -16.54 5.38 10.92
N ALA A 222 -15.46 6.15 11.04
CA ALA A 222 -15.52 7.61 10.92
C ALA A 222 -16.01 8.08 9.54
N LEU A 223 -15.60 7.39 8.46
CA LEU A 223 -16.08 7.66 7.10
C LEU A 223 -17.56 7.34 6.94
N LEU A 224 -18.00 6.16 7.38
CA LEU A 224 -19.41 5.75 7.29
C LEU A 224 -20.32 6.64 8.14
N GLN A 225 -19.91 7.05 9.33
CA GLN A 225 -20.69 7.97 10.17
C GLN A 225 -20.85 9.36 9.55
N ARG A 226 -19.86 9.84 8.78
CA ARG A 226 -19.96 11.08 8.03
C ARG A 226 -21.03 10.99 6.91
N HIS A 227 -21.13 9.84 6.25
CA HIS A 227 -22.09 9.60 5.16
C HIS A 227 -23.48 9.23 5.66
N TYR A 228 -23.53 8.49 6.75
CA TYR A 228 -24.77 7.94 7.34
C TYR A 228 -24.85 8.29 8.83
N PRO A 229 -25.00 9.58 9.21
CA PRO A 229 -24.88 10.04 10.59
C PRO A 229 -25.91 9.42 11.55
N HIS A 230 -27.04 8.95 11.03
CA HIS A 230 -28.13 8.36 11.82
C HIS A 230 -28.14 6.82 11.82
N ARG A 231 -27.18 6.18 11.13
CA ARG A 231 -27.10 4.72 11.05
C ARG A 231 -26.29 4.17 12.22
N GLU A 232 -26.90 3.29 13.00
CA GLU A 232 -26.13 2.45 13.92
C GLU A 232 -25.28 1.46 13.13
N LEU A 233 -23.96 1.53 13.34
CA LEU A 233 -23.02 0.65 12.70
C LEU A 233 -22.61 -0.48 13.64
N PRO A 234 -22.69 -1.74 13.19
CA PRO A 234 -22.14 -2.87 13.94
C PRO A 234 -20.61 -2.72 14.06
N PRO A 235 -19.93 -3.52 14.88
CA PRO A 235 -18.48 -3.61 14.86
C PRO A 235 -18.02 -3.93 13.43
N LEU A 236 -17.02 -3.17 12.92
CA LEU A 236 -16.53 -3.32 11.54
C LEU A 236 -15.28 -4.23 11.46
N ALA A 237 -14.75 -4.69 12.60
CA ALA A 237 -13.69 -5.68 12.67
C ALA A 237 -14.16 -6.92 13.43
N PHE A 238 -13.70 -8.10 12.99
CA PHE A 238 -13.93 -9.37 13.70
C PHE A 238 -12.59 -9.98 14.10
N HIS A 239 -12.39 -10.15 15.41
CA HIS A 239 -11.14 -10.65 15.99
C HIS A 239 -11.35 -11.29 17.37
N GLY A 240 -10.32 -11.96 17.90
CA GLY A 240 -10.39 -12.69 19.17
C GLY A 240 -10.65 -11.85 20.41
N GLY A 241 -10.25 -10.60 20.41
CA GLY A 241 -10.48 -9.66 21.52
C GLY A 241 -11.88 -9.03 21.54
N LEU A 242 -12.75 -9.35 20.57
CA LEU A 242 -14.13 -8.86 20.59
C LEU A 242 -14.93 -9.54 21.72
N GLY A 243 -15.76 -8.78 22.43
CA GLY A 243 -16.71 -9.30 23.39
C GLY A 243 -17.78 -10.20 22.72
N GLN A 244 -18.42 -11.06 23.51
CA GLN A 244 -19.42 -12.01 23.00
C GLN A 244 -20.61 -11.29 22.35
N ASP A 245 -21.09 -10.20 22.98
CA ASP A 245 -22.21 -9.39 22.46
C ASP A 245 -21.86 -8.76 21.09
N ASP A 246 -20.65 -8.21 20.96
CA ASP A 246 -20.16 -7.59 19.70
C ASP A 246 -19.98 -8.64 18.60
N ARG A 247 -19.44 -9.83 18.93
CA ARG A 247 -19.40 -10.95 17.99
C ARG A 247 -20.78 -11.32 17.49
N GLY A 248 -21.73 -11.48 18.42
CA GLY A 248 -23.13 -11.73 18.08
C GLY A 248 -23.75 -10.62 17.22
N ALA A 249 -23.40 -9.36 17.47
CA ALA A 249 -23.85 -8.23 16.68
C ALA A 249 -23.34 -8.29 15.23
N VAL A 250 -22.04 -8.60 15.02
CA VAL A 250 -21.46 -8.78 13.67
C VAL A 250 -22.17 -9.91 12.92
N LEU A 251 -22.32 -11.10 13.52
CA LEU A 251 -22.93 -12.24 12.85
C LEU A 251 -24.40 -11.96 12.48
N ARG A 252 -25.15 -11.31 13.37
CA ARG A 252 -26.52 -10.86 13.07
C ARG A 252 -26.54 -9.85 11.92
N ALA A 253 -25.64 -8.87 11.93
CA ALA A 253 -25.56 -7.84 10.91
C ALA A 253 -25.24 -8.43 9.51
N ILE A 254 -24.36 -9.43 9.43
CA ILE A 254 -24.08 -10.14 8.17
C ILE A 254 -25.34 -10.84 7.66
N ARG A 255 -26.04 -11.59 8.51
CA ARG A 255 -27.28 -12.31 8.16
C ARG A 255 -28.41 -11.38 7.71
N GLN A 256 -28.48 -10.17 8.28
CA GLN A 256 -29.51 -9.19 7.99
C GLN A 256 -29.17 -8.26 6.82
N GLY A 257 -27.94 -8.33 6.27
CA GLY A 257 -27.44 -7.39 5.25
C GLY A 257 -27.19 -5.98 5.81
N ALA A 258 -26.94 -5.87 7.12
CA ALA A 258 -26.66 -4.59 7.78
C ALA A 258 -25.13 -4.31 7.91
N GLN A 259 -24.28 -5.27 7.56
CA GLN A 259 -22.83 -5.17 7.61
C GLN A 259 -22.28 -4.63 6.27
N PRO A 260 -21.85 -3.35 6.20
CA PRO A 260 -21.35 -2.80 4.92
C PRO A 260 -19.95 -3.28 4.56
N ILE A 261 -19.10 -3.43 5.58
CA ILE A 261 -17.73 -3.94 5.47
C ILE A 261 -17.35 -4.69 6.73
N LEU A 262 -16.50 -5.71 6.57
CA LEU A 262 -15.92 -6.43 7.67
C LEU A 262 -14.42 -6.62 7.46
N PHE A 263 -13.61 -6.08 8.37
CA PHE A 263 -12.17 -6.32 8.42
C PHE A 263 -11.90 -7.52 9.31
N THR A 264 -11.08 -8.45 8.83
CA THR A 264 -10.74 -9.64 9.60
C THR A 264 -9.40 -10.23 9.15
N SER A 265 -8.85 -11.13 9.96
CA SER A 265 -7.67 -11.89 9.55
C SER A 265 -8.07 -13.12 8.72
N PRO A 266 -7.13 -13.71 7.95
CA PRO A 266 -7.39 -14.93 7.17
C PRO A 266 -7.93 -16.07 8.03
N GLU A 267 -7.40 -16.25 9.25
CA GLU A 267 -7.78 -17.32 10.18
C GLU A 267 -9.27 -17.25 10.53
N TYR A 268 -9.80 -16.07 10.81
CA TYR A 268 -11.23 -15.89 11.09
C TYR A 268 -12.08 -16.06 9.82
N ALA A 269 -11.59 -15.58 8.66
CA ALA A 269 -12.32 -15.70 7.41
C ALA A 269 -12.51 -17.17 6.98
N VAL A 270 -11.45 -17.99 7.07
CA VAL A 270 -11.51 -19.42 6.70
C VAL A 270 -12.11 -20.31 7.79
N GLY A 271 -12.20 -19.81 9.02
CA GLY A 271 -12.72 -20.52 10.20
C GLY A 271 -14.11 -20.05 10.62
N ARG A 272 -14.17 -19.25 11.69
CA ARG A 272 -15.44 -18.89 12.37
C ARG A 272 -16.44 -18.09 11.54
N LEU A 273 -16.01 -17.31 10.57
CA LEU A 273 -16.90 -16.51 9.72
C LEU A 273 -17.38 -17.26 8.49
N ARG A 274 -16.85 -18.42 8.24
CA ARG A 274 -17.07 -19.16 7.00
C ARG A 274 -18.55 -19.38 6.69
N ASP A 275 -19.31 -19.95 7.65
CA ASP A 275 -20.73 -20.28 7.45
C ASP A 275 -21.55 -19.02 7.14
N GLU A 276 -21.32 -17.91 7.87
CA GLU A 276 -21.97 -16.63 7.62
C GLU A 276 -21.58 -16.00 6.29
N LEU A 277 -20.34 -16.19 5.84
CA LEU A 277 -19.88 -15.71 4.53
C LEU A 277 -20.47 -16.55 3.40
N GLU A 278 -20.63 -17.88 3.58
CA GLU A 278 -21.33 -18.76 2.64
C GLU A 278 -22.80 -18.34 2.51
N ASP A 279 -23.49 -18.10 3.62
CA ASP A 279 -24.88 -17.64 3.62
C ASP A 279 -25.01 -16.25 2.96
N ALA A 280 -24.10 -15.34 3.25
CA ALA A 280 -24.07 -14.02 2.61
C ALA A 280 -23.84 -14.12 1.09
N ALA A 281 -22.95 -15.01 0.65
CA ALA A 281 -22.69 -15.27 -0.76
C ALA A 281 -23.91 -15.89 -1.44
N ALA A 282 -24.52 -16.94 -0.86
CA ALA A 282 -25.70 -17.63 -1.39
C ALA A 282 -26.92 -16.71 -1.54
N ASN A 283 -27.05 -15.72 -0.66
CA ASN A 283 -28.10 -14.70 -0.73
C ASN A 283 -27.73 -13.47 -1.59
N GLY A 284 -26.59 -13.50 -2.32
CA GLY A 284 -26.14 -12.41 -3.17
C GLY A 284 -25.76 -11.12 -2.42
N ARG A 285 -25.51 -11.20 -1.11
CA ARG A 285 -25.11 -10.04 -0.29
C ARG A 285 -23.61 -9.83 -0.23
N LEU A 286 -22.81 -10.87 -0.42
CA LEU A 286 -21.35 -10.76 -0.49
C LEU A 286 -20.96 -10.28 -1.88
N ASN A 287 -20.69 -8.99 -2.01
CA ASN A 287 -20.37 -8.39 -3.30
C ASN A 287 -18.86 -8.48 -3.62
N ARG A 288 -18.01 -8.37 -2.60
CA ARG A 288 -16.56 -8.23 -2.80
C ARG A 288 -15.73 -8.85 -1.67
N VAL A 289 -14.62 -9.48 -2.08
CA VAL A 289 -13.56 -9.91 -1.17
C VAL A 289 -12.28 -9.16 -1.54
N VAL A 290 -11.75 -8.40 -0.58
CA VAL A 290 -10.47 -7.67 -0.72
C VAL A 290 -9.43 -8.36 0.14
N ILE A 291 -8.30 -8.77 -0.46
CA ILE A 291 -7.19 -9.42 0.24
C ILE A 291 -5.99 -8.48 0.18
N ASP A 292 -5.63 -7.92 1.33
CA ASP A 292 -4.42 -7.10 1.46
C ASP A 292 -3.19 -8.00 1.66
N GLU A 293 -2.03 -7.52 1.21
CA GLU A 293 -0.78 -8.26 1.17
C GLU A 293 -0.92 -9.64 0.49
N ALA A 294 -1.56 -9.66 -0.67
CA ALA A 294 -1.90 -10.87 -1.42
C ALA A 294 -0.67 -11.74 -1.79
N HIS A 295 0.55 -11.19 -1.77
CA HIS A 295 1.77 -11.97 -1.94
C HIS A 295 1.95 -13.06 -0.87
N LEU A 296 1.33 -12.88 0.32
CA LEU A 296 1.36 -13.89 1.39
C LEU A 296 0.61 -15.19 1.03
N VAL A 297 -0.29 -15.15 0.05
CA VAL A 297 -1.01 -16.34 -0.44
C VAL A 297 -0.05 -17.39 -1.00
N ILE A 298 1.03 -16.94 -1.63
CA ILE A 298 2.04 -17.82 -2.23
C ILE A 298 3.38 -17.76 -1.48
N GLY A 299 3.47 -16.92 -0.44
CA GLY A 299 4.68 -16.72 0.35
C GLY A 299 5.06 -17.96 1.15
N TRP A 300 6.35 -18.28 1.21
CA TRP A 300 6.97 -19.33 2.01
C TRP A 300 8.10 -18.72 2.86
N GLY A 301 8.56 -19.41 3.87
CA GLY A 301 9.64 -18.95 4.75
C GLY A 301 9.15 -18.34 6.06
N ASN A 302 9.87 -17.36 6.60
CA ASN A 302 9.59 -16.78 7.93
C ASN A 302 8.24 -16.05 8.03
N GLY A 303 7.70 -15.59 6.89
CA GLY A 303 6.36 -14.98 6.80
C GLY A 303 5.25 -15.98 6.46
N PHE A 304 5.52 -17.29 6.48
CA PHE A 304 4.55 -18.31 6.13
C PHE A 304 3.33 -18.29 7.06
N ARG A 305 2.17 -18.01 6.47
CA ARG A 305 0.88 -18.04 7.16
C ARG A 305 -0.08 -18.93 6.41
N PRO A 306 -0.23 -20.19 6.84
CA PRO A 306 -1.06 -21.18 6.14
C PRO A 306 -2.49 -20.70 5.84
N ALA A 307 -3.09 -19.85 6.68
CA ALA A 307 -4.42 -19.31 6.45
C ALA A 307 -4.53 -18.49 5.16
N PHE A 308 -3.49 -17.76 4.76
CA PHE A 308 -3.47 -17.06 3.49
C PHE A 308 -3.55 -18.03 2.30
N GLN A 309 -2.88 -19.17 2.39
CA GLN A 309 -2.86 -20.17 1.32
C GLN A 309 -4.20 -20.88 1.12
N LEU A 310 -5.10 -20.76 2.08
CA LEU A 310 -6.45 -21.30 2.04
C LEU A 310 -7.50 -20.31 1.49
N LEU A 311 -7.12 -19.04 1.35
CA LEU A 311 -8.02 -18.01 0.80
C LEU A 311 -8.50 -18.32 -0.64
N PRO A 312 -7.69 -18.88 -1.55
CA PRO A 312 -8.18 -19.29 -2.86
C PRO A 312 -9.33 -20.31 -2.77
N ALA A 313 -9.23 -21.28 -1.85
CA ALA A 313 -10.30 -22.27 -1.65
C ALA A 313 -11.56 -21.62 -1.09
N LEU A 314 -11.42 -20.71 -0.11
CA LEU A 314 -12.53 -19.91 0.42
C LEU A 314 -13.23 -19.12 -0.70
N VAL A 315 -12.47 -18.39 -1.51
CA VAL A 315 -13.02 -17.59 -2.61
C VAL A 315 -13.75 -18.42 -3.64
N ARG A 316 -13.20 -19.56 -4.04
CA ARG A 316 -13.87 -20.50 -4.97
C ARG A 316 -15.21 -20.98 -4.42
N MET A 317 -15.23 -21.36 -3.14
CA MET A 317 -16.44 -21.79 -2.46
C MET A 317 -17.49 -20.67 -2.42
N LEU A 318 -17.12 -19.46 -2.01
CA LEU A 318 -18.01 -18.31 -1.96
C LEU A 318 -18.58 -17.97 -3.35
N ARG A 319 -17.76 -18.04 -4.42
CA ARG A 319 -18.22 -17.88 -5.79
C ARG A 319 -19.17 -19.00 -6.24
N ALA A 320 -18.91 -20.24 -5.85
CA ALA A 320 -19.78 -21.37 -6.20
C ALA A 320 -21.16 -21.27 -5.53
N GLN A 321 -21.26 -20.68 -4.35
CA GLN A 321 -22.51 -20.46 -3.63
C GLN A 321 -23.27 -19.23 -4.13
N ALA A 322 -22.55 -18.23 -4.63
CA ALA A 322 -23.17 -16.97 -5.06
C ALA A 322 -24.00 -17.14 -6.36
N PRO A 323 -25.17 -16.49 -6.47
CA PRO A 323 -25.91 -16.41 -7.70
C PRO A 323 -25.02 -15.91 -8.85
N SER A 324 -24.98 -16.62 -9.97
CA SER A 324 -24.19 -16.26 -11.15
C SER A 324 -22.70 -16.03 -10.90
N GLN A 325 -22.16 -16.54 -9.79
CA GLN A 325 -20.75 -16.38 -9.38
C GLN A 325 -20.27 -14.91 -9.30
N GLU A 326 -21.12 -14.02 -8.80
CA GLU A 326 -20.92 -12.57 -8.89
C GLU A 326 -19.89 -11.97 -7.88
N VAL A 327 -19.31 -12.75 -7.00
CA VAL A 327 -18.34 -12.24 -6.00
C VAL A 327 -17.07 -11.72 -6.69
N ARG A 328 -16.83 -10.42 -6.59
CA ARG A 328 -15.61 -9.77 -7.07
C ARG A 328 -14.46 -10.01 -6.10
N VAL A 329 -13.25 -10.12 -6.62
CA VAL A 329 -12.05 -10.29 -5.79
C VAL A 329 -11.04 -9.21 -6.09
N VAL A 330 -10.45 -8.63 -5.06
CA VAL A 330 -9.37 -7.64 -5.17
C VAL A 330 -8.17 -8.13 -4.38
N LEU A 331 -7.05 -8.28 -5.06
CA LEU A 331 -5.78 -8.74 -4.49
C LEU A 331 -4.81 -7.56 -4.51
N ALA A 332 -4.55 -6.96 -3.35
CA ALA A 332 -3.68 -5.80 -3.22
C ALA A 332 -2.31 -6.19 -2.63
N SER A 333 -1.24 -5.67 -3.19
CA SER A 333 0.12 -5.84 -2.64
C SER A 333 1.07 -4.77 -3.18
N ALA A 334 2.25 -4.64 -2.58
CA ALA A 334 3.33 -3.79 -3.06
C ALA A 334 4.43 -4.58 -3.79
N THR A 335 4.44 -5.90 -3.69
CA THR A 335 5.55 -6.76 -4.05
C THR A 335 5.08 -7.98 -4.86
N LEU A 336 4.36 -7.74 -5.96
CA LEU A 336 3.96 -8.80 -6.89
C LEU A 336 4.94 -8.88 -8.06
N THR A 337 5.75 -9.92 -8.08
CA THR A 337 6.60 -10.25 -9.23
C THR A 337 5.76 -10.85 -10.38
N GLY A 338 6.33 -10.96 -11.56
CA GLY A 338 5.63 -11.57 -12.69
C GLY A 338 5.25 -13.04 -12.45
N SER A 339 6.06 -13.80 -11.67
CA SER A 339 5.71 -15.18 -11.26
C SER A 339 4.56 -15.19 -10.27
N THR A 340 4.63 -14.33 -9.24
CA THR A 340 3.56 -14.17 -8.24
C THR A 340 2.22 -13.84 -8.91
N ILE A 341 2.20 -12.94 -9.88
CA ILE A 341 0.99 -12.59 -10.63
C ILE A 341 0.43 -13.78 -11.39
N ARG A 342 1.28 -14.60 -12.02
CA ARG A 342 0.82 -15.82 -12.71
C ARG A 342 0.17 -16.82 -11.74
N ASP A 343 0.82 -17.07 -10.61
CA ASP A 343 0.33 -17.98 -9.58
C ASP A 343 -1.02 -17.50 -9.01
N LEU A 344 -1.12 -16.21 -8.66
CA LEU A 344 -2.36 -15.63 -8.17
C LEU A 344 -3.50 -15.67 -9.20
N LYS A 345 -3.20 -15.48 -10.49
CA LYS A 345 -4.19 -15.63 -11.57
C LYS A 345 -4.76 -17.05 -11.63
N GLN A 346 -3.92 -18.06 -11.47
CA GLN A 346 -4.36 -19.46 -11.48
C GLN A 346 -5.17 -19.80 -10.21
N LEU A 347 -4.80 -19.26 -9.07
CA LEU A 347 -5.43 -19.58 -7.80
C LEU A 347 -6.80 -18.90 -7.61
N PHE A 348 -7.00 -17.68 -8.08
CA PHE A 348 -8.21 -16.88 -7.79
C PHE A 348 -9.22 -16.79 -8.95
N GLY A 349 -9.00 -17.48 -10.05
CA GLY A 349 -9.99 -17.53 -11.11
C GLY A 349 -9.39 -17.81 -12.48
N PRO A 350 -10.24 -17.88 -13.53
CA PRO A 350 -9.75 -18.00 -14.89
C PRO A 350 -8.83 -16.82 -15.22
N PRO A 351 -7.64 -17.07 -15.79
CA PRO A 351 -6.67 -15.99 -16.10
C PRO A 351 -7.24 -14.87 -16.96
N GLU A 352 -8.19 -15.18 -17.85
CA GLU A 352 -8.90 -14.24 -18.73
C GLU A 352 -9.86 -13.30 -17.98
N ARG A 353 -10.32 -13.69 -16.79
CA ARG A 353 -11.16 -12.88 -15.90
C ARG A 353 -10.37 -12.22 -14.77
N THR A 354 -9.05 -12.20 -14.90
CA THR A 354 -8.15 -11.59 -13.92
C THR A 354 -7.40 -10.42 -14.54
N HIS A 355 -7.69 -9.24 -14.02
CA HIS A 355 -7.17 -7.95 -14.49
C HIS A 355 -6.02 -7.47 -13.61
N VAL A 356 -5.01 -6.83 -14.21
CA VAL A 356 -3.81 -6.38 -13.49
C VAL A 356 -3.62 -4.88 -13.67
N VAL A 357 -3.48 -4.17 -12.55
CA VAL A 357 -2.96 -2.80 -12.48
C VAL A 357 -1.66 -2.83 -11.70
N SER A 358 -0.54 -2.55 -12.37
CA SER A 358 0.78 -2.54 -11.73
C SER A 358 1.44 -1.18 -11.91
N ALA A 359 1.84 -0.57 -10.80
CA ALA A 359 2.45 0.75 -10.75
C ALA A 359 3.60 0.81 -9.73
N VAL A 360 4.39 -0.25 -9.67
CA VAL A 360 5.56 -0.33 -8.77
C VAL A 360 6.66 0.61 -9.28
N HIS A 361 7.22 1.40 -8.39
CA HIS A 361 8.36 2.28 -8.65
C HIS A 361 9.15 2.52 -7.37
N LEU A 362 10.42 2.88 -7.51
CA LEU A 362 11.22 3.33 -6.38
C LEU A 362 10.69 4.68 -5.89
N ARG A 363 10.45 4.79 -4.60
CA ARG A 363 9.89 5.99 -4.00
C ARG A 363 10.94 7.11 -3.94
N PRO A 364 10.64 8.30 -4.47
CA PRO A 364 11.58 9.41 -4.53
C PRO A 364 11.88 10.05 -3.17
N GLU A 365 11.03 9.79 -2.17
CA GLU A 365 11.17 10.35 -0.83
C GLU A 365 12.37 9.79 -0.08
N ILE A 366 12.87 8.60 -0.47
CA ILE A 366 13.88 7.87 0.31
C ILE A 366 15.26 8.04 -0.31
N ARG A 367 16.22 8.52 0.48
CA ARG A 367 17.66 8.46 0.16
C ARG A 367 18.26 7.21 0.74
N TYR A 368 19.07 6.51 -0.04
CA TYR A 368 19.63 5.21 0.32
C TYR A 368 21.14 5.33 0.54
N ALA A 369 21.64 4.70 1.61
CA ALA A 369 23.06 4.50 1.83
C ALA A 369 23.31 3.08 2.36
N PHE A 370 24.33 2.41 1.82
CA PHE A 370 24.69 1.05 2.18
C PHE A 370 26.18 1.02 2.54
N LEU A 371 26.53 0.29 3.60
CA LEU A 371 27.92 0.11 4.01
C LEU A 371 28.13 -1.30 4.54
N CYS A 372 29.15 -1.96 4.00
CA CYS A 372 29.70 -3.19 4.58
C CYS A 372 30.79 -2.84 5.58
N CYS A 373 30.72 -3.38 6.78
CA CYS A 373 31.68 -3.14 7.88
C CYS A 373 31.93 -4.43 8.68
N ASP A 374 32.85 -4.42 9.63
CA ASP A 374 32.97 -5.50 10.61
C ASP A 374 31.97 -5.35 11.78
N GLU A 375 31.85 -6.36 12.64
CA GLU A 375 30.88 -6.40 13.74
C GLU A 375 31.08 -5.28 14.76
N GLU A 376 32.32 -4.97 15.09
CA GLU A 376 32.68 -3.93 16.08
C GLU A 376 32.34 -2.53 15.50
N GLN A 377 32.73 -2.30 14.26
CA GLN A 377 32.42 -1.07 13.53
C GLN A 377 30.92 -0.89 13.36
N ARG A 378 30.17 -1.96 13.04
CA ARG A 378 28.72 -1.89 12.89
C ARG A 378 28.05 -1.35 14.16
N ALA A 379 28.47 -1.81 15.33
CA ALA A 379 27.91 -1.35 16.59
C ALA A 379 28.10 0.17 16.78
N VAL A 380 29.31 0.67 16.51
CA VAL A 380 29.62 2.11 16.60
C VAL A 380 28.82 2.90 15.55
N HIS A 381 28.80 2.43 14.30
CA HIS A 381 28.14 3.10 13.19
C HIS A 381 26.63 3.19 13.37
N VAL A 382 25.97 2.16 13.91
CA VAL A 382 24.53 2.19 14.23
C VAL A 382 24.24 3.23 15.32
N LEU A 383 25.07 3.29 16.38
CA LEU A 383 24.91 4.28 17.45
C LEU A 383 25.07 5.72 16.91
N ASP A 384 26.09 5.97 16.09
CA ASP A 384 26.31 7.27 15.46
C ASP A 384 25.15 7.62 14.51
N ALA A 385 24.71 6.65 13.70
CA ALA A 385 23.57 6.84 12.83
C ALA A 385 22.31 7.21 13.61
N VAL A 386 22.02 6.53 14.73
CA VAL A 386 20.85 6.81 15.57
C VAL A 386 20.98 8.17 16.25
N ARG A 387 22.13 8.54 16.78
CA ARG A 387 22.36 9.85 17.43
C ARG A 387 22.14 11.02 16.48
N LEU A 388 22.52 10.84 15.22
CA LEU A 388 22.47 11.90 14.20
C LEU A 388 21.19 11.87 13.35
N ALA A 389 20.39 10.82 13.41
CA ALA A 389 19.20 10.63 12.57
C ALA A 389 18.07 11.63 12.85
N PRO A 390 17.37 12.08 11.81
CA PRO A 390 16.06 12.73 11.98
C PRO A 390 15.03 11.77 12.56
N ARG A 391 14.14 12.31 13.41
CA ARG A 391 13.10 11.55 14.14
C ARG A 391 11.75 11.57 13.42
N PRO A 392 10.94 10.50 13.59
CA PRO A 392 11.25 9.24 14.27
C PRO A 392 12.04 8.26 13.39
N PHE A 393 12.71 7.28 14.02
CA PHE A 393 13.47 6.24 13.33
C PHE A 393 12.96 4.83 13.63
N ILE A 394 13.29 3.88 12.73
CA ILE A 394 13.13 2.44 12.96
C ILE A 394 14.49 1.78 12.74
N LEU A 395 14.97 1.00 13.72
CA LEU A 395 16.17 0.18 13.63
C LEU A 395 15.75 -1.28 13.43
N TYR A 396 15.99 -1.83 12.24
CA TYR A 396 15.68 -3.22 11.92
C TYR A 396 16.83 -4.16 12.27
N VAL A 397 16.48 -5.25 12.91
CA VAL A 397 17.34 -6.38 13.27
C VAL A 397 16.68 -7.69 12.85
N THR A 398 17.43 -8.79 12.89
CA THR A 398 16.91 -10.08 12.43
C THR A 398 16.18 -10.84 13.53
N ARG A 399 16.77 -10.93 14.74
CA ARG A 399 16.30 -11.78 15.83
C ARG A 399 15.69 -10.97 16.98
N PRO A 400 14.77 -11.56 17.74
CA PRO A 400 14.21 -10.90 18.93
C PRO A 400 15.28 -10.54 19.95
N GLU A 401 16.29 -11.42 20.17
CA GLU A 401 17.38 -11.20 21.12
C GLU A 401 18.23 -9.99 20.72
N GLU A 402 18.49 -9.80 19.44
CA GLU A 402 19.21 -8.62 18.91
C GLU A 402 18.40 -7.34 19.19
N ALA A 403 17.06 -7.42 19.13
CA ALA A 403 16.24 -6.27 19.46
C ALA A 403 16.35 -5.87 20.94
N ASP A 404 16.49 -6.84 21.85
CA ASP A 404 16.75 -6.59 23.27
C ASP A 404 18.12 -5.93 23.48
N GLU A 405 19.15 -6.49 22.87
CA GLU A 405 20.52 -5.95 22.96
C GLU A 405 20.59 -4.51 22.43
N TRP A 406 20.00 -4.23 21.30
CA TRP A 406 20.02 -2.89 20.72
C TRP A 406 19.19 -1.90 21.54
N LEU A 407 18.07 -2.31 22.10
CA LEU A 407 17.30 -1.47 23.01
C LEU A 407 18.13 -1.08 24.22
N LEU A 408 18.82 -2.03 24.85
CA LEU A 408 19.72 -1.75 25.99
C LEU A 408 20.83 -0.78 25.61
N ARG A 409 21.52 -0.99 24.49
CA ARG A 409 22.58 -0.07 24.00
C ARG A 409 22.07 1.35 23.75
N LEU A 410 20.87 1.49 23.20
CA LEU A 410 20.24 2.80 23.00
C LEU A 410 19.86 3.46 24.33
N GLN A 411 19.43 2.67 25.31
CA GLN A 411 19.15 3.18 26.66
C GLN A 411 20.41 3.56 27.42
N GLU A 412 21.54 2.86 27.22
CA GLU A 412 22.84 3.20 27.79
C GLU A 412 23.36 4.54 27.31
N ILE A 413 23.12 4.93 26.05
CA ILE A 413 23.44 6.27 25.55
C ILE A 413 22.41 7.33 25.92
N GLY A 414 21.46 7.01 26.82
CA GLY A 414 20.51 7.93 27.41
C GLY A 414 19.18 8.10 26.67
N LEU A 415 18.95 7.39 25.57
CA LEU A 415 17.66 7.45 24.87
C LEU A 415 16.57 6.73 25.70
N ARG A 416 15.45 7.40 25.95
CA ARG A 416 14.31 6.86 26.72
C ARG A 416 13.02 6.73 25.91
N ARG A 417 12.92 7.49 24.82
CA ARG A 417 11.76 7.46 23.94
C ARG A 417 11.95 6.44 22.80
N VAL A 418 12.52 5.29 23.18
CA VAL A 418 12.75 4.14 22.30
C VAL A 418 12.20 2.87 22.94
N ASP A 419 11.66 1.98 22.12
CA ASP A 419 11.11 0.70 22.56
C ASP A 419 11.37 -0.37 21.50
N LYS A 420 11.09 -1.65 21.81
CA LYS A 420 11.27 -2.76 20.87
C LYS A 420 9.94 -3.38 20.43
N PHE A 421 9.95 -3.96 19.24
CA PHE A 421 8.83 -4.73 18.71
C PHE A 421 9.36 -5.98 17.98
N SER A 422 8.98 -7.15 18.45
CA SER A 422 9.39 -8.41 17.85
C SER A 422 8.24 -9.41 17.70
N GLY A 423 8.52 -10.58 17.14
CA GLY A 423 7.57 -11.69 17.08
C GLY A 423 7.08 -12.17 18.44
N GLU A 424 7.90 -11.99 19.48
CA GLU A 424 7.62 -12.43 20.84
C GLU A 424 6.83 -11.41 21.68
N THR A 425 6.67 -10.17 21.18
CA THR A 425 5.87 -9.15 21.86
C THR A 425 4.42 -9.62 21.98
N SER A 426 3.87 -9.65 23.18
CA SER A 426 2.50 -10.11 23.46
C SER A 426 1.44 -9.21 22.80
N ALA A 427 0.24 -9.70 22.60
CA ALA A 427 -0.84 -8.95 21.95
C ALA A 427 -1.16 -7.63 22.67
N LEU A 428 -1.19 -7.64 24.01
CA LEU A 428 -1.46 -6.46 24.83
C LEU A 428 -0.34 -5.43 24.72
N GLU A 429 0.91 -5.88 24.79
CA GLU A 429 2.08 -5.00 24.62
C GLU A 429 2.14 -4.39 23.22
N ARG A 430 1.81 -5.17 22.17
CA ARG A 430 1.71 -4.67 20.79
C ARG A 430 0.73 -3.52 20.70
N GLU A 431 -0.45 -3.64 21.27
CA GLU A 431 -1.45 -2.58 21.24
C GLU A 431 -0.97 -1.32 21.96
N GLN A 432 -0.35 -1.47 23.13
CA GLN A 432 0.21 -0.35 23.88
C GLN A 432 1.35 0.34 23.13
N LEU A 433 2.26 -0.42 22.53
CA LEU A 433 3.38 0.10 21.76
C LEU A 433 2.90 0.87 20.51
N LEU A 434 1.94 0.31 19.77
CA LEU A 434 1.37 0.97 18.60
C LEU A 434 0.63 2.26 18.96
N ARG A 435 -0.05 2.30 20.09
CA ARG A 435 -0.67 3.51 20.62
C ARG A 435 0.37 4.57 20.96
N LYS A 436 1.43 4.24 21.72
CA LYS A 436 2.53 5.14 22.04
C LYS A 436 3.23 5.67 20.79
N TRP A 437 3.47 4.76 19.82
CA TRP A 437 4.07 5.12 18.54
C TRP A 437 3.19 6.11 17.75
N GLY A 438 1.90 5.85 17.69
CA GLY A 438 0.92 6.74 17.06
C GLY A 438 0.78 8.09 17.76
N ALA A 439 0.85 8.13 19.08
CA ALA A 439 0.72 9.34 19.91
C ALA A 439 2.01 10.19 19.98
N ASN A 440 3.06 9.84 19.22
CA ASN A 440 4.37 10.49 19.24
C ASN A 440 5.10 10.42 20.60
N GLU A 441 4.76 9.43 21.44
CA GLU A 441 5.43 9.18 22.71
C GLU A 441 6.77 8.45 22.54
N LEU A 442 6.99 7.82 21.39
CA LEU A 442 8.23 7.16 20.99
C LEU A 442 8.87 7.85 19.78
N ASP A 443 10.18 8.02 19.83
CA ASP A 443 11.01 8.63 18.78
C ASP A 443 11.82 7.59 18.02
N GLY A 444 11.89 6.35 18.52
CA GLY A 444 12.55 5.23 17.89
C GLY A 444 11.90 3.88 18.22
N MET A 445 12.02 2.95 17.28
CA MET A 445 11.58 1.57 17.45
C MET A 445 12.70 0.63 17.00
N VAL A 446 13.11 -0.29 17.87
CA VAL A 446 13.97 -1.42 17.49
C VAL A 446 13.06 -2.57 17.08
N ALA A 447 13.18 -3.06 15.87
CA ALA A 447 12.18 -3.92 15.29
C ALA A 447 12.75 -5.13 14.54
N THR A 448 12.07 -6.26 14.66
CA THR A 448 12.20 -7.36 13.68
C THR A 448 11.20 -7.18 12.55
N SER A 449 11.20 -8.08 11.55
CA SER A 449 10.19 -8.11 10.48
C SER A 449 8.74 -8.15 10.99
N ALA A 450 8.51 -8.56 12.24
CA ALA A 450 7.19 -8.56 12.88
C ALA A 450 6.56 -7.16 12.95
N PHE A 451 7.36 -6.09 13.03
CA PHE A 451 6.92 -4.70 12.94
C PHE A 451 6.52 -4.30 11.51
N GLY A 452 6.64 -5.26 10.57
CA GLY A 452 6.39 -5.07 9.15
C GLY A 452 4.93 -4.95 8.76
N LEU A 453 4.03 -5.67 9.40
CA LEU A 453 2.63 -5.77 8.99
C LEU A 453 1.71 -4.97 9.93
N GLY A 454 1.02 -3.97 9.36
CA GLY A 454 -0.04 -3.25 10.10
C GLY A 454 0.40 -1.98 10.83
N VAL A 455 1.63 -1.50 10.66
CA VAL A 455 2.08 -0.22 11.24
C VAL A 455 2.01 0.88 10.19
N ASP A 456 1.09 1.81 10.38
CA ASP A 456 0.89 2.97 9.50
C ASP A 456 1.19 4.27 10.25
N LYS A 457 2.45 4.73 10.15
CA LYS A 457 2.89 6.03 10.65
C LYS A 457 3.49 6.83 9.50
N SER A 458 2.92 7.98 9.22
CA SER A 458 3.26 8.75 8.03
C SER A 458 4.57 9.51 8.13
N ASP A 459 4.96 9.92 9.33
CA ASP A 459 6.07 10.84 9.60
C ASP A 459 7.43 10.17 9.92
N VAL A 460 7.58 8.87 9.68
CA VAL A 460 8.89 8.19 9.86
C VAL A 460 9.93 8.82 8.94
N ARG A 461 11.08 9.20 9.49
CA ARG A 461 12.15 9.89 8.75
C ARG A 461 13.35 9.01 8.45
N THR A 462 13.65 8.03 9.31
CA THR A 462 14.85 7.23 9.15
C THR A 462 14.56 5.76 9.35
N ILE A 463 15.06 4.95 8.42
CA ILE A 463 15.13 3.48 8.55
C ILE A 463 16.61 3.10 8.61
N ILE A 464 16.98 2.35 9.63
CA ILE A 464 18.32 1.81 9.79
C ILE A 464 18.21 0.29 9.83
N HIS A 465 18.98 -0.40 9.00
CA HIS A 465 19.13 -1.85 9.09
C HIS A 465 20.50 -2.14 9.68
N ALA A 466 20.54 -2.86 10.81
CA ALA A 466 21.77 -3.38 11.42
C ALA A 466 22.02 -4.85 11.00
N THR A 467 21.45 -5.26 9.88
CA THR A 467 21.54 -6.60 9.31
C THR A 467 21.19 -6.56 7.83
N LEU A 468 21.60 -7.59 7.07
CA LEU A 468 21.17 -7.73 5.67
C LEU A 468 19.79 -8.42 5.61
N PRO A 469 18.76 -7.79 5.03
CA PRO A 469 17.48 -8.45 4.77
C PRO A 469 17.63 -9.70 3.90
N ASP A 470 16.76 -10.68 4.13
CA ASP A 470 16.76 -11.97 3.41
C ASP A 470 16.27 -11.85 1.95
N SER A 471 15.67 -10.72 1.59
CA SER A 471 15.19 -10.47 0.23
C SER A 471 15.05 -8.96 -0.06
N LEU A 472 15.11 -8.63 -1.36
CA LEU A 472 14.85 -7.26 -1.81
C LEU A 472 13.40 -6.83 -1.53
N ASP A 473 12.45 -7.77 -1.58
CA ASP A 473 11.03 -7.52 -1.25
C ASP A 473 10.87 -7.01 0.17
N ARG A 474 11.50 -7.69 1.11
CA ARG A 474 11.48 -7.31 2.52
C ARG A 474 12.14 -5.95 2.73
N TYR A 475 13.32 -5.74 2.18
CA TYR A 475 14.01 -4.45 2.24
C TYR A 475 13.13 -3.32 1.70
N TYR A 476 12.54 -3.50 0.52
CA TYR A 476 11.66 -2.50 -0.10
C TYR A 476 10.41 -2.18 0.74
N GLN A 477 9.82 -3.19 1.37
CA GLN A 477 8.67 -2.99 2.28
C GLN A 477 9.08 -2.25 3.57
N GLU A 478 10.23 -2.57 4.14
CA GLU A 478 10.72 -1.97 5.39
C GLU A 478 11.14 -0.50 5.17
N VAL A 479 11.92 -0.20 4.14
CA VAL A 479 12.30 1.18 3.80
C VAL A 479 11.09 2.00 3.35
N GLY A 480 10.12 1.36 2.73
CA GLY A 480 8.86 1.98 2.32
C GLY A 480 7.99 2.54 3.46
N ARG A 481 8.44 2.41 4.72
CA ARG A 481 7.78 3.05 5.88
C ARG A 481 8.19 4.48 6.06
N ALA A 482 9.38 4.88 5.59
CA ALA A 482 9.83 6.26 5.66
C ALA A 482 9.08 7.14 4.66
N GLY A 483 8.86 8.40 5.01
CA GLY A 483 8.35 9.44 4.11
C GLY A 483 6.96 9.18 3.55
N ARG A 484 6.06 8.49 4.24
CA ARG A 484 4.69 8.22 3.75
C ARG A 484 3.85 9.48 3.59
N ASP A 485 4.19 10.54 4.31
CA ASP A 485 3.60 11.88 4.18
C ASP A 485 4.08 12.64 2.92
N GLY A 486 4.93 12.03 2.09
CA GLY A 486 5.49 12.62 0.88
C GLY A 486 6.73 13.50 1.11
N ARG A 487 7.22 13.59 2.35
CA ARG A 487 8.46 14.29 2.68
C ARG A 487 9.65 13.35 2.66
N ALA A 488 10.84 13.92 2.51
CA ALA A 488 12.07 13.14 2.45
C ALA A 488 12.31 12.30 3.71
N GLY A 489 12.87 11.12 3.50
CA GLY A 489 13.35 10.19 4.50
C GLY A 489 14.68 9.57 4.08
N ALA A 490 15.34 8.88 5.01
CA ALA A 490 16.61 8.22 4.79
C ALA A 490 16.54 6.74 5.12
N ALA A 491 17.24 5.92 4.35
CA ALA A 491 17.43 4.50 4.59
C ALA A 491 18.93 4.17 4.62
N LEU A 492 19.41 3.65 5.73
CA LEU A 492 20.81 3.26 5.93
C LEU A 492 20.87 1.75 6.20
N LEU A 493 21.64 1.03 5.40
CA LEU A 493 21.92 -0.39 5.60
C LEU A 493 23.38 -0.56 6.04
N LEU A 494 23.58 -1.07 7.26
CA LEU A 494 24.87 -1.42 7.83
C LEU A 494 24.92 -2.94 7.97
N HIS A 495 25.71 -3.61 7.15
CA HIS A 495 25.79 -5.06 7.13
C HIS A 495 27.23 -5.54 7.23
N THR A 496 27.38 -6.80 7.61
CA THR A 496 28.68 -7.47 7.72
C THR A 496 28.76 -8.63 6.72
N SER A 497 29.95 -9.19 6.55
CA SER A 497 30.12 -10.39 5.71
C SER A 497 29.36 -11.60 6.27
N SER A 498 29.18 -11.69 7.60
CA SER A 498 28.42 -12.77 8.25
C SER A 498 26.93 -12.69 7.98
N ASP A 499 26.38 -11.48 7.80
CA ASP A 499 24.96 -11.28 7.51
C ASP A 499 24.53 -11.93 6.18
N HIS A 500 25.45 -12.05 5.21
CA HIS A 500 25.15 -12.73 3.95
C HIS A 500 24.83 -14.22 4.12
N ALA A 501 25.55 -14.90 5.00
CA ALA A 501 25.26 -16.30 5.33
C ALA A 501 23.93 -16.41 6.10
N GLN A 502 23.72 -15.53 7.09
CA GLN A 502 22.48 -15.48 7.85
C GLN A 502 21.26 -15.17 6.97
N ALA A 503 21.37 -14.21 6.05
CA ALA A 503 20.32 -13.89 5.10
C ALA A 503 20.02 -15.09 4.18
N SER A 504 21.02 -15.85 3.76
CA SER A 504 20.85 -17.06 2.96
C SER A 504 20.09 -18.16 3.72
N ASP A 505 20.43 -18.37 4.99
CA ASP A 505 19.75 -19.36 5.84
C ASP A 505 18.28 -19.00 6.11
N LEU A 506 17.97 -17.71 6.16
CA LEU A 506 16.62 -17.21 6.39
C LEU A 506 15.78 -17.13 5.11
N ALA A 507 16.40 -16.83 3.98
CA ALA A 507 15.72 -16.70 2.69
C ALA A 507 15.17 -18.04 2.21
N LEU A 508 15.93 -19.14 2.40
CA LEU A 508 15.53 -20.45 1.91
C LEU A 508 14.51 -21.11 2.85
N PRO A 509 13.26 -21.28 2.41
CA PRO A 509 12.22 -21.87 3.25
C PRO A 509 12.50 -23.36 3.47
N ARG A 510 12.28 -23.81 4.70
CA ARG A 510 12.30 -25.24 5.03
C ARG A 510 11.02 -25.89 4.49
N LEU A 511 11.15 -26.65 3.41
CA LEU A 511 10.06 -27.37 2.78
C LEU A 511 10.10 -28.84 3.20
N ILE A 512 8.93 -29.50 3.14
CA ILE A 512 8.83 -30.93 3.43
C ILE A 512 9.58 -31.74 2.37
N GLY A 513 10.39 -32.68 2.81
CA GLY A 513 11.13 -33.60 1.91
C GLY A 513 10.22 -34.70 1.34
N ASP A 514 10.75 -35.45 0.36
CA ASP A 514 9.99 -36.44 -0.41
C ASP A 514 9.38 -37.55 0.46
N GLU A 515 10.19 -38.22 1.22
CA GLU A 515 9.72 -39.35 2.06
C GLU A 515 8.69 -38.90 3.09
N LYS A 516 8.99 -37.83 3.85
CA LYS A 516 8.09 -37.30 4.87
C LYS A 516 6.80 -36.72 4.27
N GLY A 517 6.91 -36.13 3.10
CA GLY A 517 5.76 -35.60 2.36
C GLY A 517 4.83 -36.69 1.90
N HIS A 518 5.37 -37.73 1.28
CA HIS A 518 4.61 -38.90 0.79
C HIS A 518 4.01 -39.70 1.95
N GLU A 519 4.76 -39.93 3.05
CA GLU A 519 4.24 -40.57 4.27
C GLU A 519 3.03 -39.83 4.83
N ARG A 520 3.13 -38.50 4.98
CA ARG A 520 2.01 -37.68 5.46
C ARG A 520 0.80 -37.75 4.53
N TRP A 521 1.04 -37.61 3.24
CA TRP A 521 -0.05 -37.68 2.27
C TRP A 521 -0.75 -39.05 2.28
N THR A 522 0.01 -40.12 2.26
CA THR A 522 -0.54 -41.47 2.31
C THR A 522 -1.40 -41.69 3.55
N MET A 523 -0.89 -41.27 4.72
CA MET A 523 -1.66 -41.30 5.97
C MET A 523 -2.95 -40.50 5.88
N LEU A 524 -2.89 -39.25 5.37
CA LEU A 524 -4.07 -38.40 5.26
C LEU A 524 -5.13 -38.99 4.32
N ILE A 525 -4.73 -39.47 3.16
CA ILE A 525 -5.67 -39.97 2.15
C ILE A 525 -6.22 -41.37 2.47
N ASP A 526 -5.48 -42.21 3.20
CA ASP A 526 -5.93 -43.54 3.62
C ASP A 526 -7.04 -43.44 4.69
N HIS A 527 -7.05 -42.36 5.47
CA HIS A 527 -8.09 -42.11 6.48
C HIS A 527 -9.14 -41.10 6.01
N ALA A 528 -9.05 -40.65 4.75
CA ALA A 528 -9.97 -39.67 4.19
C ALA A 528 -11.40 -40.21 4.03
N LYS A 529 -12.37 -39.30 4.22
CA LYS A 529 -13.80 -39.60 3.98
C LYS A 529 -14.27 -38.84 2.75
N ARG A 530 -15.10 -39.48 1.93
CA ARG A 530 -15.71 -38.82 0.77
C ARG A 530 -16.59 -37.64 1.23
N HIS A 531 -16.55 -36.55 0.47
CA HIS A 531 -17.47 -35.46 0.68
C HIS A 531 -18.92 -35.90 0.38
N ALA A 532 -19.88 -35.42 1.18
CA ALA A 532 -21.26 -35.91 1.07
C ALA A 532 -21.95 -35.55 -0.26
N THR A 533 -21.62 -34.39 -0.84
CA THR A 533 -22.27 -33.90 -2.08
C THR A 533 -21.35 -33.85 -3.30
N MET A 534 -20.03 -33.85 -3.12
CA MET A 534 -19.03 -33.80 -4.20
C MET A 534 -18.27 -35.13 -4.25
N SER A 535 -18.57 -35.96 -5.24
CA SER A 535 -18.04 -37.36 -5.33
C SER A 535 -16.53 -37.42 -5.59
N ASP A 536 -15.92 -36.35 -6.09
CA ASP A 536 -14.50 -36.20 -6.44
C ASP A 536 -13.68 -35.50 -5.35
N VAL A 537 -14.32 -35.16 -4.19
CA VAL A 537 -13.70 -34.45 -3.08
C VAL A 537 -13.61 -35.35 -1.84
N TRP A 538 -12.49 -35.26 -1.15
CA TRP A 538 -12.17 -36.03 0.03
C TRP A 538 -11.89 -35.13 1.23
N TRP A 539 -12.46 -35.47 2.40
CA TRP A 539 -12.12 -34.88 3.68
C TRP A 539 -10.94 -35.58 4.32
N VAL A 540 -9.83 -34.89 4.52
CA VAL A 540 -8.63 -35.35 5.22
C VAL A 540 -8.54 -34.72 6.60
N ASP A 541 -8.23 -35.53 7.63
CA ASP A 541 -8.08 -35.07 9.01
C ASP A 541 -6.67 -34.50 9.22
N LEU A 542 -6.59 -33.19 9.46
CA LEU A 542 -5.34 -32.48 9.67
C LEU A 542 -4.64 -32.79 11.01
N ALA A 543 -5.34 -33.41 11.96
CA ALA A 543 -4.80 -33.81 13.26
C ALA A 543 -4.07 -35.15 13.24
N LEU A 544 -4.10 -35.88 12.11
CA LEU A 544 -3.39 -37.15 11.97
C LEU A 544 -1.87 -36.96 12.05
N LEU A 545 -1.19 -37.94 12.64
CA LEU A 545 0.26 -37.95 12.82
C LEU A 545 0.88 -39.15 12.14
N PRO A 546 2.03 -39.01 11.45
CA PRO A 546 2.86 -40.11 11.03
C PRO A 546 3.22 -41.05 12.21
N ALA A 547 3.36 -42.33 11.94
CA ALA A 547 3.56 -43.37 12.96
C ALA A 547 4.78 -43.14 13.89
N HIS A 548 5.79 -42.40 13.42
CA HIS A 548 6.99 -42.07 14.19
C HIS A 548 6.82 -40.89 15.18
N LEU A 549 5.72 -40.14 15.10
CA LEU A 549 5.42 -39.02 15.98
C LEU A 549 4.43 -39.42 17.08
N ARG A 550 4.78 -39.16 18.36
CA ARG A 550 4.00 -39.62 19.51
C ARG A 550 3.08 -38.57 20.13
N MET A 551 3.27 -37.30 19.80
CA MET A 551 2.48 -36.21 20.40
C MET A 551 1.79 -35.35 19.34
N ARG A 552 0.51 -35.11 19.52
CA ARG A 552 -0.25 -34.13 18.76
C ARG A 552 0.23 -32.72 19.14
N SER A 553 0.59 -31.92 18.17
CA SER A 553 1.01 -30.54 18.35
C SER A 553 0.50 -29.68 17.18
N ASP A 554 0.30 -28.42 17.43
CA ASP A 554 -0.06 -27.44 16.39
C ASP A 554 0.97 -27.44 15.25
N ALA A 555 2.25 -27.55 15.59
CA ALA A 555 3.33 -27.69 14.62
C ALA A 555 3.15 -28.88 13.65
N SER A 556 2.62 -30.00 14.13
CA SER A 556 2.39 -31.17 13.28
C SER A 556 1.23 -30.94 12.31
N ARG A 557 0.20 -30.25 12.77
CA ARG A 557 -0.96 -29.83 11.94
C ARG A 557 -0.54 -28.84 10.86
N ASP A 558 0.30 -27.85 11.23
CA ASP A 558 0.89 -26.92 10.28
C ASP A 558 1.70 -27.63 9.19
N TRP A 559 2.44 -28.68 9.54
CA TRP A 559 3.15 -29.48 8.56
C TRP A 559 2.21 -30.23 7.59
N ASN A 560 1.05 -30.71 8.06
CA ASN A 560 0.05 -31.31 7.18
C ASN A 560 -0.51 -30.25 6.22
N VAL A 561 -0.83 -29.05 6.71
CA VAL A 561 -1.28 -27.95 5.84
C VAL A 561 -0.20 -27.55 4.83
N ARG A 562 1.07 -27.42 5.26
CA ARG A 562 2.20 -27.14 4.37
C ARG A 562 2.35 -28.20 3.28
N ALA A 563 2.21 -29.49 3.64
CA ALA A 563 2.28 -30.58 2.68
C ALA A 563 1.16 -30.48 1.63
N LEU A 564 -0.09 -30.30 2.08
CA LEU A 564 -1.24 -30.13 1.19
C LEU A 564 -1.11 -28.89 0.29
N THR A 565 -0.61 -27.80 0.81
CA THR A 565 -0.41 -26.59 0.03
C THR A 565 0.67 -26.76 -1.05
N LEU A 566 1.77 -27.43 -0.71
CA LEU A 566 2.81 -27.75 -1.69
C LEU A 566 2.32 -28.73 -2.75
N MET A 567 1.50 -29.71 -2.36
CA MET A 567 0.83 -30.63 -3.29
C MET A 567 -0.14 -29.91 -4.24
N ALA A 568 -0.89 -28.94 -3.73
CA ALA A 568 -1.77 -28.10 -4.55
C ALA A 568 -0.96 -27.29 -5.58
N ARG A 569 0.17 -26.75 -5.18
CA ARG A 569 1.10 -26.05 -6.09
C ARG A 569 1.74 -27.02 -7.11
N ALA A 570 2.01 -28.26 -6.69
CA ALA A 570 2.52 -29.33 -7.56
C ALA A 570 1.48 -29.85 -8.57
N GLY A 571 0.21 -29.40 -8.47
CA GLY A 571 -0.89 -29.88 -9.32
C GLY A 571 -1.33 -31.31 -9.02
N LEU A 572 -0.98 -31.87 -7.86
CA LEU A 572 -1.42 -33.19 -7.42
C LEU A 572 -2.85 -33.15 -6.88
N ILE A 573 -3.20 -32.09 -6.17
CA ILE A 573 -4.52 -31.88 -5.55
C ILE A 573 -4.99 -30.45 -5.72
N GLU A 574 -6.28 -30.24 -5.49
CA GLU A 574 -6.87 -28.92 -5.28
C GLU A 574 -7.41 -28.84 -3.85
N LEU A 575 -7.08 -27.78 -3.12
CA LEU A 575 -7.71 -27.47 -1.83
C LEU A 575 -9.07 -26.83 -2.10
N VAL A 576 -10.15 -27.51 -1.69
CA VAL A 576 -11.53 -27.09 -1.96
C VAL A 576 -12.13 -26.34 -0.79
N ALA A 577 -11.93 -26.83 0.44
CA ALA A 577 -12.48 -26.21 1.65
C ALA A 577 -11.70 -26.64 2.89
N LEU A 578 -11.96 -25.95 4.01
CA LEU A 578 -11.56 -26.36 5.36
C LEU A 578 -12.80 -26.54 6.22
N ALA A 579 -12.77 -27.45 7.18
CA ALA A 579 -13.77 -27.57 8.23
C ALA A 579 -13.10 -27.45 9.60
N SER A 580 -13.72 -26.68 10.50
CA SER A 580 -13.41 -26.67 11.91
C SER A 580 -14.50 -27.44 12.69
N HIS A 581 -14.12 -28.20 13.73
CA HIS A 581 -15.12 -28.69 14.67
C HIS A 581 -15.61 -27.49 15.51
N ARG A 582 -16.91 -27.34 15.65
CA ARG A 582 -17.52 -26.51 16.69
C ARG A 582 -17.15 -27.09 18.06
N GLY A 583 -16.01 -26.67 18.60
CA GLY A 583 -15.61 -26.92 19.99
C GLY A 583 -15.84 -25.67 20.81
N GLU A 584 -16.51 -25.84 21.95
CA GLU A 584 -17.07 -24.80 22.83
C GLU A 584 -16.07 -23.97 23.65
N SER A 585 -14.82 -23.79 23.26
CA SER A 585 -13.92 -22.87 23.98
C SER A 585 -13.84 -21.53 23.30
N GLU A 586 -14.58 -20.56 23.83
CA GLU A 586 -14.84 -19.23 23.29
C GLU A 586 -13.70 -18.21 23.44
N GLU A 587 -12.56 -18.52 24.06
CA GLU A 587 -11.61 -17.51 24.54
C GLU A 587 -10.28 -17.39 23.80
N ALA A 588 -9.91 -18.32 22.92
CA ALA A 588 -8.65 -18.23 22.20
C ALA A 588 -8.82 -17.69 20.75
N PRO A 589 -7.85 -16.91 20.22
CA PRO A 589 -7.88 -16.55 18.81
C PRO A 589 -7.83 -17.84 17.97
N PRO A 590 -8.64 -17.98 16.89
CA PRO A 590 -8.57 -19.14 16.00
C PRO A 590 -7.18 -19.19 15.38
N THR A 591 -6.47 -20.21 15.71
CA THR A 591 -5.26 -20.59 14.98
C THR A 591 -5.69 -21.51 13.83
N ILE A 592 -4.83 -21.80 12.88
CA ILE A 592 -5.07 -22.91 11.91
C ILE A 592 -5.24 -24.24 12.63
N SER A 593 -4.76 -24.32 13.86
CA SER A 593 -5.02 -25.37 14.78
C SER A 593 -6.51 -25.69 14.99
N ASP A 594 -7.42 -24.76 14.69
CA ASP A 594 -8.87 -25.00 14.78
C ASP A 594 -9.45 -25.67 13.51
N ALA A 595 -8.75 -25.61 12.36
CA ALA A 595 -9.13 -26.41 11.20
C ALA A 595 -8.79 -27.87 11.48
N THR A 596 -9.79 -28.71 11.59
CA THR A 596 -9.60 -30.12 11.88
C THR A 596 -9.50 -30.96 10.60
N HIS A 597 -10.13 -30.51 9.52
CA HIS A 597 -10.20 -31.21 8.25
C HIS A 597 -10.01 -30.28 7.06
N ALA A 598 -9.41 -30.80 5.99
CA ALA A 598 -9.34 -30.14 4.68
C ALA A 598 -10.09 -30.97 3.64
N ALA A 599 -10.89 -30.32 2.80
CA ALA A 599 -11.47 -30.92 1.62
C ALA A 599 -10.50 -30.80 0.45
N VAL A 600 -10.14 -31.92 -0.14
CA VAL A 600 -9.18 -31.99 -1.26
C VAL A 600 -9.82 -32.69 -2.45
N ARG A 601 -9.59 -32.14 -3.65
CA ARG A 601 -9.88 -32.81 -4.92
C ARG A 601 -8.59 -33.36 -5.49
N ILE A 602 -8.59 -34.59 -5.94
CA ILE A 602 -7.42 -35.19 -6.57
C ILE A 602 -7.40 -34.73 -8.03
N LEU A 603 -6.27 -34.18 -8.47
CA LEU A 603 -6.06 -33.70 -9.84
C LEU A 603 -5.19 -34.67 -10.67
N ASP A 604 -4.30 -35.41 -10.01
CA ASP A 604 -3.39 -36.36 -10.65
C ASP A 604 -3.58 -37.76 -10.05
N ASP A 605 -3.98 -38.71 -10.86
CA ASP A 605 -4.23 -40.11 -10.43
C ASP A 605 -2.96 -40.80 -9.89
N GLY A 606 -1.77 -40.30 -10.28
CA GLY A 606 -0.48 -40.77 -9.76
C GLY A 606 -0.13 -40.24 -8.35
N HIS A 607 -1.02 -39.52 -7.68
CA HIS A 607 -0.76 -38.89 -6.37
C HIS A 607 -0.32 -39.88 -5.26
N ARG A 608 -0.60 -41.17 -5.40
CA ARG A 608 -0.18 -42.25 -4.49
C ARG A 608 1.13 -42.90 -4.92
N ASP A 609 1.52 -42.81 -6.19
CA ASP A 609 2.80 -43.29 -6.67
C ASP A 609 3.93 -42.44 -6.15
N GLN A 610 4.87 -43.03 -5.42
CA GLN A 610 5.95 -42.32 -4.78
C GLN A 610 6.86 -41.57 -5.78
N ASN A 611 7.08 -42.15 -6.97
CA ASN A 611 7.92 -41.52 -7.99
C ASN A 611 7.23 -40.30 -8.61
N VAL A 612 5.94 -40.43 -8.96
CA VAL A 612 5.12 -39.34 -9.50
C VAL A 612 5.05 -38.21 -8.45
N PHE A 613 4.73 -38.56 -7.20
CA PHE A 613 4.69 -37.61 -6.08
C PHE A 613 6.00 -36.87 -5.93
N ASN A 614 7.14 -37.58 -5.88
CA ASN A 614 8.45 -37.01 -5.68
C ASN A 614 8.83 -36.05 -6.82
N VAL A 615 8.60 -36.43 -8.08
CA VAL A 615 8.89 -35.58 -9.25
C VAL A 615 8.07 -34.30 -9.23
N ARG A 616 6.76 -34.38 -8.97
CA ARG A 616 5.87 -33.22 -8.88
C ARG A 616 6.25 -32.30 -7.72
N MET A 617 6.48 -32.86 -6.55
CA MET A 617 6.87 -32.12 -5.35
C MET A 617 8.25 -31.49 -5.48
N ALA A 618 9.20 -32.15 -6.13
CA ALA A 618 10.52 -31.60 -6.41
C ALA A 618 10.42 -30.35 -7.29
N GLY A 619 9.62 -30.39 -8.34
CA GLY A 619 9.36 -29.22 -9.19
C GLY A 619 8.79 -28.03 -8.39
N ALA A 620 7.74 -28.27 -7.59
CA ALA A 620 7.14 -27.24 -6.77
C ALA A 620 8.10 -26.66 -5.72
N ARG A 621 8.98 -27.49 -5.10
CA ARG A 621 10.04 -27.01 -4.18
C ARG A 621 11.08 -26.19 -4.91
N GLN A 622 11.49 -26.61 -6.09
CA GLN A 622 12.47 -25.89 -6.89
C GLN A 622 11.96 -24.50 -7.27
N ASP A 623 10.70 -24.37 -7.66
CA ASP A 623 10.10 -23.07 -7.96
C ASP A 623 10.09 -22.14 -6.74
N VAL A 624 9.77 -22.68 -5.56
CA VAL A 624 9.79 -21.91 -4.30
C VAL A 624 11.21 -21.45 -3.94
N HIS A 625 12.19 -22.37 -4.00
CA HIS A 625 13.59 -22.03 -3.72
C HIS A 625 14.15 -21.03 -4.73
N HIS A 626 13.90 -21.24 -6.01
CA HIS A 626 14.36 -20.33 -7.07
C HIS A 626 13.83 -18.89 -6.89
N ALA A 627 12.57 -18.74 -6.54
CA ALA A 627 12.01 -17.42 -6.25
C ALA A 627 12.70 -16.75 -5.04
N ALA A 628 12.99 -17.51 -3.99
CA ALA A 628 13.70 -17.02 -2.80
C ALA A 628 15.15 -16.64 -3.13
N GLU A 629 15.85 -17.48 -3.89
CA GLU A 629 17.22 -17.24 -4.36
C GLU A 629 17.33 -15.98 -5.21
N LEU A 630 16.39 -15.74 -6.10
CA LEU A 630 16.36 -14.52 -6.91
C LEU A 630 16.21 -13.26 -6.05
N GLY A 631 15.32 -13.29 -5.07
CA GLY A 631 15.11 -12.16 -4.14
C GLY A 631 16.33 -11.87 -3.29
N LEU A 632 16.99 -12.92 -2.78
CA LEU A 632 18.23 -12.83 -2.03
C LEU A 632 19.41 -12.34 -2.88
N ALA A 633 19.60 -12.92 -4.07
CA ALA A 633 20.67 -12.53 -4.99
C ALA A 633 20.54 -11.05 -5.41
N ALA A 634 19.33 -10.57 -5.66
CA ALA A 634 19.09 -9.17 -5.93
C ALA A 634 19.47 -8.27 -4.74
N MET A 635 19.10 -8.66 -3.50
CA MET A 635 19.46 -7.92 -2.28
C MET A 635 20.97 -7.88 -2.08
N GLN A 636 21.64 -9.02 -2.26
CA GLN A 636 23.10 -9.11 -2.11
C GLN A 636 23.84 -8.30 -3.20
N ALA A 637 23.36 -8.30 -4.44
CA ALA A 637 23.94 -7.50 -5.52
C ALA A 637 23.84 -6.00 -5.24
N VAL A 638 22.68 -5.56 -4.75
CA VAL A 638 22.45 -4.17 -4.34
C VAL A 638 23.35 -3.80 -3.15
N ALA A 639 23.47 -4.68 -2.16
CA ALA A 639 24.30 -4.43 -0.98
C ALA A 639 25.79 -4.30 -1.31
N ARG A 640 26.28 -5.08 -2.30
CA ARG A 640 27.69 -4.99 -2.76
C ARG A 640 27.95 -3.82 -3.72
N GLY A 641 26.91 -3.18 -4.23
CA GLY A 641 27.05 -2.15 -5.26
C GLY A 641 27.22 -2.67 -6.69
N ASP A 642 26.90 -3.95 -6.92
CA ASP A 642 26.90 -4.56 -8.26
C ASP A 642 25.68 -4.15 -9.09
N LEU A 643 24.63 -3.68 -8.42
CA LEU A 643 23.34 -3.33 -9.02
C LEU A 643 22.70 -2.13 -8.31
N GLU A 644 22.17 -1.20 -9.08
CA GLU A 644 21.40 -0.08 -8.55
C GLU A 644 20.05 -0.56 -7.99
N VAL A 645 19.58 0.06 -6.88
CA VAL A 645 18.30 -0.31 -6.24
C VAL A 645 17.12 -0.21 -7.20
N SER A 646 17.05 0.86 -8.00
CA SER A 646 15.97 1.07 -8.96
C SER A 646 15.98 0.04 -10.09
N GLU A 647 17.16 -0.35 -10.55
CA GLU A 647 17.34 -1.39 -11.56
C GLU A 647 16.95 -2.76 -11.00
N ALA A 648 17.34 -3.09 -9.77
CA ALA A 648 16.94 -4.33 -9.10
C ALA A 648 15.41 -4.44 -9.01
N LEU A 649 14.73 -3.36 -8.61
CA LEU A 649 13.26 -3.31 -8.57
C LEU A 649 12.65 -3.46 -9.96
N THR A 650 13.23 -2.81 -10.97
CA THR A 650 12.75 -2.91 -12.36
C THR A 650 12.84 -4.34 -12.86
N ARG A 651 13.95 -5.03 -12.60
CA ARG A 651 14.13 -6.43 -13.00
C ARG A 651 13.14 -7.37 -12.32
N MET A 652 12.86 -7.16 -11.02
CA MET A 652 11.96 -8.01 -10.25
C MET A 652 10.48 -7.77 -10.53
N TYR A 653 10.07 -6.50 -10.67
CA TYR A 653 8.65 -6.15 -10.72
C TYR A 653 8.14 -5.74 -12.11
N SER A 654 8.97 -5.81 -13.15
CA SER A 654 8.49 -5.58 -14.53
C SER A 654 7.49 -6.64 -14.93
N VAL A 655 6.29 -6.24 -15.29
CA VAL A 655 5.21 -7.12 -15.73
C VAL A 655 5.11 -7.05 -17.25
N ARG A 656 5.64 -8.05 -17.95
CA ARG A 656 5.66 -8.09 -19.42
C ARG A 656 4.26 -8.25 -20.05
N GLN A 657 3.30 -8.77 -19.31
CA GLN A 657 1.91 -8.95 -19.78
C GLN A 657 1.01 -7.79 -19.36
N GLY A 658 1.52 -6.88 -18.55
CA GLY A 658 0.84 -5.66 -18.15
C GLY A 658 1.10 -4.53 -19.13
N THR A 659 0.32 -3.50 -18.97
CA THR A 659 0.45 -2.28 -19.78
C THR A 659 1.45 -1.29 -19.20
N TRP A 660 2.14 -1.66 -18.12
CA TRP A 660 2.99 -0.76 -17.37
C TRP A 660 4.31 -1.42 -16.95
N VAL A 661 5.38 -0.63 -16.94
CA VAL A 661 6.73 -1.02 -16.49
C VAL A 661 7.13 -0.06 -15.37
N PRO A 662 7.75 -0.53 -14.26
CA PRO A 662 8.24 0.34 -13.20
C PRO A 662 9.15 1.43 -13.73
N VAL A 663 8.98 2.64 -13.23
CA VAL A 663 9.86 3.76 -13.58
C VAL A 663 11.21 3.57 -12.89
N THR A 664 12.27 3.65 -13.66
CA THR A 664 13.64 3.65 -13.14
C THR A 664 13.94 4.99 -12.50
N VAL A 665 14.24 4.99 -11.21
CA VAL A 665 14.60 6.17 -10.43
C VAL A 665 15.94 5.92 -9.76
N CYS A 666 16.90 6.82 -9.95
CA CYS A 666 18.19 6.74 -9.28
C CYS A 666 18.04 6.91 -7.77
N CYS A 667 18.60 6.01 -7.00
CA CYS A 667 18.55 6.07 -5.54
C CYS A 667 19.42 7.18 -4.93
N GLY A 668 20.39 7.70 -5.69
CA GLY A 668 21.28 8.80 -5.31
C GLY A 668 22.23 8.52 -4.15
N GLY A 669 22.34 7.26 -3.67
CA GLY A 669 23.15 6.99 -2.50
C GLY A 669 23.45 5.51 -2.21
N CYS A 670 23.10 4.57 -3.07
CA CYS A 670 23.52 3.17 -2.88
C CYS A 670 25.01 2.95 -3.25
N PRO A 671 25.63 1.84 -2.87
CA PRO A 671 27.05 1.55 -3.17
C PRO A 671 27.42 1.65 -4.65
N TYR A 672 26.49 1.32 -5.54
CA TYR A 672 26.67 1.47 -6.98
C TYR A 672 27.08 2.90 -7.36
N HIS A 673 26.41 3.93 -6.83
CA HIS A 673 26.69 5.34 -7.09
C HIS A 673 27.93 5.87 -6.39
N TRP A 674 28.44 5.16 -5.37
CA TRP A 674 29.70 5.54 -4.73
C TRP A 674 30.91 5.16 -5.57
N VAL A 675 30.79 4.04 -6.32
CA VAL A 675 31.86 3.55 -7.21
C VAL A 675 31.81 4.29 -8.55
N ASP A 676 30.64 4.37 -9.14
CA ASP A 676 30.40 5.12 -10.37
C ASP A 676 29.62 6.39 -10.05
N ARG A 677 30.32 7.53 -10.06
CA ARG A 677 29.73 8.86 -9.78
C ARG A 677 28.91 9.35 -10.97
N ALA A 678 28.21 8.47 -11.67
CA ALA A 678 27.28 8.81 -12.71
C ALA A 678 26.31 9.91 -12.24
N GLU A 679 26.00 10.85 -13.10
CA GLU A 679 25.10 11.96 -12.84
C GLU A 679 23.82 11.46 -12.16
N ARG A 680 23.41 12.13 -11.09
CA ARG A 680 22.14 11.86 -10.43
C ARG A 680 21.04 11.94 -11.47
N VAL A 681 20.46 10.81 -11.83
CA VAL A 681 19.36 10.78 -12.78
C VAL A 681 18.19 11.55 -12.16
N GLN A 682 17.69 12.53 -12.89
CA GLN A 682 16.52 13.30 -12.45
C GLN A 682 15.32 12.34 -12.29
N TYR A 683 14.59 12.51 -11.18
CA TYR A 683 13.35 11.78 -10.94
C TYR A 683 12.39 11.95 -12.13
N ARG A 684 11.91 10.84 -12.64
CA ARG A 684 10.87 10.81 -13.67
C ARG A 684 9.57 10.34 -13.01
N PRO A 685 8.46 11.08 -13.17
CA PRO A 685 7.17 10.64 -12.62
C PRO A 685 6.78 9.28 -13.22
N PRO A 686 6.14 8.39 -12.44
CA PRO A 686 5.64 7.13 -12.96
C PRO A 686 4.64 7.35 -14.10
N VAL A 687 4.77 6.57 -15.16
CA VAL A 687 3.78 6.54 -16.24
C VAL A 687 2.49 5.93 -15.71
N SER A 688 1.34 6.51 -16.09
CA SER A 688 0.04 5.96 -15.69
C SER A 688 -0.14 4.56 -16.27
N PRO A 689 -0.46 3.54 -15.44
CA PRO A 689 -0.84 2.24 -15.97
C PRO A 689 -2.13 2.37 -16.78
N ARG A 690 -2.26 1.58 -17.84
CA ARG A 690 -3.52 1.52 -18.58
C ARG A 690 -4.59 0.77 -17.79
N LEU A 691 -5.83 1.22 -17.91
CA LEU A 691 -6.97 0.47 -17.39
C LEU A 691 -7.05 -0.91 -18.05
N PRO A 692 -7.40 -1.95 -17.29
CA PRO A 692 -7.70 -3.25 -17.87
C PRO A 692 -8.83 -3.16 -18.90
N ARG A 693 -8.75 -3.99 -19.94
CA ARG A 693 -9.82 -4.11 -20.95
C ARG A 693 -10.95 -4.95 -20.34
N PHE A 694 -12.07 -4.31 -20.04
CA PHE A 694 -13.27 -5.01 -19.63
C PHE A 694 -14.09 -5.48 -20.86
N ALA A 695 -14.95 -6.48 -20.68
CA ALA A 695 -15.78 -6.99 -21.79
C ALA A 695 -16.65 -5.88 -22.41
N ARG A 696 -16.72 -5.86 -23.75
CA ARG A 696 -17.50 -4.85 -24.51
C ARG A 696 -18.98 -4.94 -24.17
N ARG A 697 -19.57 -3.81 -23.80
CA ARG A 697 -21.04 -3.67 -23.82
C ARG A 697 -21.53 -3.54 -25.26
N SER A 698 -22.71 -4.08 -25.56
CA SER A 698 -23.26 -3.98 -26.91
C SER A 698 -23.61 -2.52 -27.26
N LEU A 699 -23.03 -1.98 -28.33
CA LEU A 699 -23.33 -0.63 -28.87
C LEU A 699 -24.76 -0.46 -29.32
N ASN A 700 -25.46 -1.54 -29.68
CA ASN A 700 -26.80 -1.45 -30.20
C ASN A 700 -27.81 -0.77 -29.26
N ALA A 701 -27.57 -0.83 -27.95
CA ALA A 701 -28.35 -0.12 -26.94
C ALA A 701 -28.06 1.39 -26.91
N LEU A 702 -26.85 1.82 -27.34
CA LEU A 702 -26.42 3.22 -27.33
C LEU A 702 -26.91 3.98 -28.57
N TYR A 703 -27.13 3.30 -29.71
CA TYR A 703 -27.53 3.90 -30.97
C TYR A 703 -29.06 3.96 -31.19
N ASN A 704 -29.84 3.38 -30.29
CA ASN A 704 -31.31 3.49 -30.34
C ASN A 704 -31.85 4.89 -29.96
N SER A 705 -30.97 5.78 -29.49
CA SER A 705 -31.26 7.19 -29.27
C SER A 705 -30.64 8.02 -30.39
N ALA A 706 -31.27 9.18 -30.66
CA ALA A 706 -31.06 10.12 -31.75
C ALA A 706 -29.64 10.63 -32.06
N LEU A 707 -28.58 9.92 -31.69
CA LEU A 707 -27.21 10.30 -32.03
C LEU A 707 -26.89 9.97 -33.49
N PRO A 708 -26.27 10.90 -34.24
CA PRO A 708 -25.76 10.60 -35.56
C PRO A 708 -24.76 9.47 -35.49
N ARG A 709 -24.82 8.53 -36.43
CA ARG A 709 -23.85 7.43 -36.49
C ARG A 709 -22.43 7.95 -36.67
N PRO A 710 -21.50 7.69 -35.72
CA PRO A 710 -20.14 8.16 -35.87
C PRO A 710 -19.44 7.48 -37.06
N ALA A 711 -18.47 8.20 -37.65
CA ALA A 711 -17.55 7.58 -38.56
C ALA A 711 -16.63 6.66 -37.76
N ALA A 712 -16.77 5.37 -37.90
CA ALA A 712 -16.12 4.35 -37.08
C ALA A 712 -16.51 4.48 -35.60
N HIS A 713 -15.53 4.77 -34.72
CA HIS A 713 -15.72 4.93 -33.28
C HIS A 713 -15.63 6.40 -32.81
N LEU A 714 -15.38 7.34 -33.72
CA LEU A 714 -15.17 8.75 -33.41
C LEU A 714 -16.36 9.61 -33.90
N LEU A 715 -16.93 10.37 -32.95
CA LEU A 715 -17.91 11.42 -33.23
C LEU A 715 -17.29 12.79 -32.93
N VAL A 716 -17.21 13.66 -33.90
CA VAL A 716 -16.68 15.02 -33.71
C VAL A 716 -17.85 16.02 -33.61
N ILE A 717 -17.80 16.84 -32.57
CA ILE A 717 -18.78 17.92 -32.33
C ILE A 717 -17.99 19.23 -32.33
N ASP A 718 -18.36 20.12 -33.23
CA ASP A 718 -17.75 21.43 -33.26
C ASP A 718 -18.67 22.50 -32.63
N VAL A 719 -18.02 23.44 -31.93
CA VAL A 719 -18.67 24.57 -31.28
C VAL A 719 -18.30 25.84 -32.02
N PRO A 720 -19.29 26.50 -32.67
CA PRO A 720 -19.08 27.74 -33.41
C PRO A 720 -18.67 28.89 -32.47
N PRO A 721 -17.91 29.91 -32.98
CA PRO A 721 -17.38 31.01 -32.15
C PRO A 721 -18.47 31.92 -31.59
N GLU A 722 -19.70 31.88 -32.12
CA GLU A 722 -20.83 32.63 -31.60
C GLU A 722 -21.36 32.09 -30.27
N LEU A 723 -21.02 30.87 -29.93
CA LEU A 723 -21.40 30.22 -28.68
C LEU A 723 -20.28 30.34 -27.64
N ALA A 724 -20.66 30.56 -26.38
CA ALA A 724 -19.71 30.51 -25.27
C ALA A 724 -19.18 29.07 -25.08
N TYR A 725 -17.93 28.85 -25.46
CA TYR A 725 -17.36 27.51 -25.61
C TYR A 725 -17.48 26.64 -24.33
N ALA A 726 -17.06 27.16 -23.18
CA ALA A 726 -17.09 26.39 -21.92
C ALA A 726 -18.52 26.04 -21.47
N GLU A 727 -19.47 26.95 -21.66
CA GLU A 727 -20.87 26.76 -21.30
C GLU A 727 -21.54 25.76 -22.23
N THR A 728 -21.20 25.82 -23.51
CA THR A 728 -21.70 24.87 -24.54
C THR A 728 -21.13 23.48 -24.28
N CYS A 729 -19.83 23.37 -23.96
CA CYS A 729 -19.25 22.10 -23.54
C CYS A 729 -19.94 21.52 -22.30
N ALA A 730 -20.24 22.35 -21.30
CA ALA A 730 -20.96 21.91 -20.10
C ALA A 730 -22.40 21.42 -20.43
N ALA A 731 -23.12 22.10 -21.32
CA ALA A 731 -24.43 21.67 -21.78
C ALA A 731 -24.35 20.33 -22.54
N LEU A 732 -23.37 20.17 -23.42
CA LEU A 732 -23.11 18.91 -24.14
C LEU A 732 -22.76 17.76 -23.19
N VAL A 733 -21.89 18.00 -22.20
CA VAL A 733 -21.53 16.99 -21.20
C VAL A 733 -22.77 16.56 -20.41
N LYS A 734 -23.64 17.50 -20.03
CA LYS A 734 -24.86 17.18 -19.31
C LYS A 734 -25.77 16.26 -20.12
N LEU A 735 -25.93 16.51 -21.42
CA LEU A 735 -26.77 15.72 -22.30
C LEU A 735 -26.14 14.35 -22.63
N LEU A 736 -24.88 14.36 -23.06
CA LEU A 736 -24.19 13.18 -23.55
C LEU A 736 -23.84 12.19 -22.47
N ALA A 737 -23.44 12.66 -21.27
CA ALA A 737 -23.03 11.77 -20.20
C ALA A 737 -24.07 10.71 -19.81
N SER A 738 -25.35 11.07 -19.89
CA SER A 738 -26.45 10.13 -19.65
C SER A 738 -26.87 9.37 -20.92
N ALA A 739 -26.87 10.02 -22.07
CA ALA A 739 -27.33 9.43 -23.34
C ALA A 739 -26.44 8.29 -23.83
N VAL A 740 -25.09 8.40 -23.62
CA VAL A 740 -24.13 7.41 -24.10
C VAL A 740 -23.47 6.61 -22.98
N GLU A 741 -23.98 6.67 -21.75
CA GLU A 741 -23.35 6.00 -20.60
C GLU A 741 -21.84 6.29 -20.51
N CYS A 742 -21.46 7.55 -20.62
CA CYS A 742 -20.07 7.99 -20.63
C CYS A 742 -19.30 7.46 -19.40
N HIS A 743 -18.09 6.96 -19.62
CA HIS A 743 -17.20 6.50 -18.56
C HIS A 743 -16.20 7.58 -18.15
N THR A 744 -15.66 8.32 -19.14
CA THR A 744 -14.60 9.31 -18.89
C THR A 744 -14.90 10.60 -19.65
N VAL A 745 -14.65 11.74 -19.00
CA VAL A 745 -14.57 13.06 -19.62
C VAL A 745 -13.12 13.53 -19.53
N SER A 746 -12.45 13.62 -20.66
CA SER A 746 -11.06 14.04 -20.77
C SER A 746 -10.99 15.49 -21.20
N LEU A 747 -10.28 16.32 -20.43
CA LEU A 747 -10.15 17.75 -20.67
C LEU A 747 -8.72 18.08 -21.10
N GLU A 748 -8.56 18.87 -22.15
CA GLU A 748 -7.24 19.42 -22.46
C GLU A 748 -6.73 20.25 -21.27
N HIS A 749 -5.42 20.19 -21.04
CA HIS A 749 -4.79 20.72 -19.80
C HIS A 749 -5.13 22.20 -19.55
N SER A 750 -5.00 23.07 -20.54
CA SER A 750 -5.27 24.50 -20.39
C SER A 750 -6.75 24.81 -20.18
N PHE A 751 -7.61 24.02 -20.80
CA PHE A 751 -9.06 24.09 -20.57
C PHE A 751 -9.42 23.59 -19.17
N ALA A 752 -8.82 22.49 -18.74
CA ALA A 752 -9.04 21.91 -17.42
C ALA A 752 -8.70 22.87 -16.29
N GLN A 753 -7.56 23.55 -16.38
CA GLN A 753 -7.14 24.56 -15.37
C GLN A 753 -8.20 25.64 -15.14
N ARG A 754 -8.94 26.03 -16.17
CA ARG A 754 -9.92 27.13 -16.11
C ARG A 754 -11.35 26.66 -15.89
N HIS A 755 -11.73 25.50 -16.41
CA HIS A 755 -13.11 25.10 -16.57
C HIS A 755 -13.47 23.73 -16.01
N ALA A 756 -12.55 22.96 -15.40
CA ALA A 756 -12.84 21.60 -14.89
C ALA A 756 -14.03 21.60 -13.91
N SER A 757 -14.12 22.60 -13.01
CA SER A 757 -15.22 22.70 -12.06
C SER A 757 -16.58 23.01 -12.69
N VAL A 758 -16.59 23.65 -13.86
CA VAL A 758 -17.82 23.93 -14.63
C VAL A 758 -18.33 22.63 -15.25
N ILE A 759 -17.43 21.89 -15.87
CA ILE A 759 -17.73 20.57 -16.49
C ILE A 759 -18.21 19.57 -15.42
N GLU A 760 -17.54 19.49 -14.30
CA GLU A 760 -17.94 18.62 -13.20
C GLU A 760 -19.35 18.93 -12.67
N ARG A 761 -19.66 20.20 -12.48
CA ARG A 761 -20.99 20.62 -12.04
C ARG A 761 -22.08 20.32 -13.08
N ALA A 762 -21.74 20.30 -14.36
CA ALA A 762 -22.64 19.97 -15.44
C ALA A 762 -23.04 18.49 -15.49
N LEU A 763 -22.21 17.57 -14.96
CA LEU A 763 -22.55 16.15 -14.89
C LEU A 763 -23.86 15.96 -14.10
N PRO A 764 -24.80 15.15 -14.60
CA PRO A 764 -26.02 14.77 -13.86
C PRO A 764 -25.63 14.13 -12.50
N ARG A 765 -26.44 14.36 -11.47
CA ARG A 765 -26.12 13.86 -10.10
C ARG A 765 -25.91 12.36 -10.07
N GLU A 766 -26.77 11.61 -10.75
CA GLU A 766 -26.69 10.15 -10.89
C GLU A 766 -25.43 9.67 -11.64
N ARG A 767 -24.85 10.53 -12.50
CA ARG A 767 -23.67 10.20 -13.30
C ARG A 767 -22.36 10.67 -12.67
N ARG A 768 -22.39 11.65 -11.76
CA ARG A 768 -21.17 12.16 -11.07
C ARG A 768 -20.38 11.07 -10.36
N MET A 769 -21.09 10.05 -9.88
CA MET A 769 -20.48 8.94 -9.15
C MET A 769 -19.94 7.84 -10.07
N SER A 770 -20.21 7.88 -11.36
CA SER A 770 -19.83 6.86 -12.33
C SER A 770 -18.97 7.38 -13.49
N VAL A 771 -18.73 8.69 -13.58
CA VAL A 771 -17.93 9.31 -14.63
C VAL A 771 -16.60 9.80 -14.07
N PHE A 772 -15.51 9.44 -14.71
CA PHE A 772 -14.16 9.92 -14.40
C PHE A 772 -13.85 11.21 -15.13
N ILE A 773 -13.03 12.07 -14.52
CA ILE A 773 -12.55 13.29 -15.18
C ILE A 773 -11.03 13.21 -15.29
N ASP A 774 -10.53 13.25 -16.53
CA ASP A 774 -9.12 13.22 -16.86
C ASP A 774 -8.64 14.58 -17.39
N THR A 775 -7.35 14.84 -17.20
CA THR A 775 -6.67 15.94 -17.89
C THR A 775 -5.68 15.36 -18.88
N MET A 776 -5.69 15.87 -20.11
CA MET A 776 -4.86 15.41 -21.22
C MET A 776 -3.85 16.50 -21.61
N ASP A 777 -2.61 16.10 -21.83
CA ASP A 777 -1.59 16.98 -22.39
C ASP A 777 -1.54 16.80 -23.92
N ALA A 778 -1.43 17.92 -24.63
CA ALA A 778 -1.31 17.92 -26.07
C ALA A 778 -0.10 17.15 -26.58
N ASP A 779 0.98 17.15 -25.79
CA ASP A 779 2.28 16.57 -26.16
C ASP A 779 2.48 15.14 -25.63
N ALA A 780 1.46 14.53 -24.99
CA ALA A 780 1.51 13.18 -24.41
C ALA A 780 0.60 12.20 -25.18
N PRO A 781 1.08 11.65 -26.32
CA PRO A 781 0.23 10.81 -27.19
C PRO A 781 -0.32 9.56 -26.51
N GLU A 782 0.35 9.03 -25.50
CA GLU A 782 -0.12 7.88 -24.73
C GLU A 782 -1.41 8.15 -23.95
N GLN A 783 -1.71 9.40 -23.62
CA GLN A 783 -2.93 9.81 -22.94
C GLN A 783 -4.16 9.85 -23.89
N TRP A 784 -3.92 9.83 -25.21
CA TRP A 784 -4.96 9.90 -26.22
C TRP A 784 -5.58 8.54 -26.53
N VAL A 785 -4.92 7.46 -26.17
CA VAL A 785 -5.41 6.10 -26.43
C VAL A 785 -6.37 5.68 -25.34
N ALA A 786 -7.67 5.65 -25.65
CA ALA A 786 -8.68 5.12 -24.72
C ALA A 786 -8.64 3.60 -24.64
N GLY A 787 -9.12 3.06 -23.52
CA GLY A 787 -9.25 1.62 -23.29
C GLY A 787 -10.30 0.97 -24.20
N ALA A 788 -10.14 -0.29 -24.57
CA ALA A 788 -11.14 -1.04 -25.32
C ALA A 788 -12.44 -1.15 -24.54
N GLY A 789 -13.53 -0.77 -25.19
CA GLY A 789 -14.86 -0.76 -24.58
C GLY A 789 -15.23 0.51 -23.82
N GLU A 790 -14.33 1.48 -23.75
CA GLU A 790 -14.58 2.76 -23.10
C GLU A 790 -15.47 3.67 -23.97
N VAL A 791 -16.37 4.41 -23.31
CA VAL A 791 -17.10 5.55 -23.90
C VAL A 791 -16.53 6.81 -23.28
N ARG A 792 -15.85 7.64 -24.10
CA ARG A 792 -15.11 8.80 -23.66
C ARG A 792 -15.56 10.09 -24.35
N LEU A 793 -15.74 11.15 -23.56
CA LEU A 793 -15.89 12.51 -24.08
C LEU A 793 -14.55 13.23 -23.95
N VAL A 794 -14.05 13.81 -25.02
CA VAL A 794 -12.83 14.62 -25.07
C VAL A 794 -13.19 16.06 -25.35
N ILE A 795 -12.80 16.98 -24.46
CA ILE A 795 -13.02 18.42 -24.67
C ILE A 795 -11.66 19.07 -24.94
N TRP A 796 -11.52 19.60 -26.15
CA TRP A 796 -10.33 20.30 -26.59
C TRP A 796 -10.54 21.80 -26.53
N GLY A 797 -9.75 22.51 -25.72
CA GLY A 797 -10.07 23.88 -25.31
C GLY A 797 -9.32 25.01 -25.96
N ASN A 798 -8.25 24.78 -26.71
CA ASN A 798 -7.47 25.90 -27.27
C ASN A 798 -6.74 25.60 -28.57
N GLY A 799 -6.66 26.60 -29.39
CA GLY A 799 -6.11 26.87 -30.69
C GLY A 799 -4.83 26.20 -31.18
N ARG A 800 -4.27 25.23 -30.49
CA ARG A 800 -3.25 24.32 -31.00
C ARG A 800 -3.87 22.96 -31.23
N PRO A 801 -3.79 22.39 -32.43
CA PRO A 801 -4.24 21.03 -32.67
C PRO A 801 -3.40 20.06 -31.84
N PRO A 802 -3.97 18.93 -31.41
CA PRO A 802 -3.17 17.87 -30.79
C PRO A 802 -2.06 17.46 -31.75
N ALA A 803 -0.88 17.23 -31.21
CA ALA A 803 0.28 16.82 -32.02
C ALA A 803 0.06 15.45 -32.71
N VAL A 804 -0.96 14.70 -32.31
CA VAL A 804 -1.22 13.34 -32.79
C VAL A 804 -2.72 13.09 -33.00
N PRO A 805 -3.36 13.62 -34.05
CA PRO A 805 -4.71 13.20 -34.44
C PRO A 805 -4.78 11.71 -34.73
N ASP A 806 -3.69 11.10 -35.18
CA ASP A 806 -3.62 9.66 -35.46
C ASP A 806 -3.87 8.81 -34.22
N ALA A 807 -3.57 9.30 -33.00
CA ALA A 807 -3.85 8.58 -31.76
C ALA A 807 -5.37 8.44 -31.51
N LEU A 808 -6.17 9.42 -31.90
CA LEU A 808 -7.64 9.33 -31.81
C LEU A 808 -8.20 8.26 -32.76
N TRP A 809 -7.61 8.12 -33.97
CA TRP A 809 -8.00 7.10 -34.93
C TRP A 809 -7.51 5.70 -34.56
N LEU A 810 -6.42 5.62 -33.80
CA LEU A 810 -5.85 4.39 -33.27
C LEU A 810 -6.47 4.00 -31.92
N SER A 811 -7.34 4.85 -31.36
CA SER A 811 -8.05 4.56 -30.10
C SER A 811 -8.87 3.27 -30.25
N GLU A 812 -8.78 2.41 -29.24
CA GLU A 812 -9.60 1.20 -29.13
C GLU A 812 -10.93 1.48 -28.39
N ALA A 813 -11.28 2.74 -28.18
CA ALA A 813 -12.53 3.15 -27.56
C ALA A 813 -13.73 2.53 -28.28
N HIS A 814 -14.73 2.23 -27.49
CA HIS A 814 -16.01 1.81 -28.06
C HIS A 814 -16.72 2.98 -28.77
N LEU A 815 -16.66 4.16 -28.14
CA LEU A 815 -17.11 5.42 -28.71
C LEU A 815 -16.25 6.54 -28.11
N GLU A 816 -15.72 7.38 -28.96
CA GLU A 816 -15.01 8.60 -28.59
C GLU A 816 -15.74 9.81 -29.15
N ILE A 817 -16.12 10.75 -28.31
CA ILE A 817 -16.81 11.97 -28.68
C ILE A 817 -15.85 13.14 -28.46
N LEU A 818 -15.38 13.75 -29.52
CA LEU A 818 -14.46 14.87 -29.50
C LEU A 818 -15.22 16.19 -29.67
N ILE A 819 -15.16 17.06 -28.67
CA ILE A 819 -15.74 18.41 -28.70
C ILE A 819 -14.63 19.41 -28.93
N ILE A 820 -14.69 20.17 -30.02
CA ILE A 820 -13.67 21.12 -30.47
C ILE A 820 -14.28 22.48 -30.86
N PRO A 821 -13.47 23.57 -30.79
CA PRO A 821 -13.83 24.83 -31.44
C PRO A 821 -13.88 24.64 -32.97
N SER A 822 -14.83 25.23 -33.64
CA SER A 822 -14.94 25.18 -35.13
C SER A 822 -13.71 25.74 -35.85
N GLU A 823 -13.00 26.67 -35.21
CA GLU A 823 -11.79 27.31 -35.75
C GLU A 823 -10.49 26.48 -35.49
N LEU A 824 -10.60 25.30 -34.91
CA LEU A 824 -9.40 24.48 -34.58
C LEU A 824 -8.60 24.17 -35.88
N PRO A 825 -7.32 24.58 -35.99
CA PRO A 825 -6.49 24.29 -37.14
C PRO A 825 -6.28 22.80 -37.34
N HIS A 826 -6.13 22.37 -38.58
CA HIS A 826 -5.78 20.98 -38.86
C HIS A 826 -4.28 20.74 -38.64
N PRO A 827 -3.87 19.72 -37.86
CA PRO A 827 -2.46 19.54 -37.47
C PRO A 827 -1.54 19.21 -38.68
N HIS A 828 -2.05 18.51 -39.70
CA HIS A 828 -1.26 18.08 -40.88
C HIS A 828 -1.53 18.87 -42.16
N HIS A 829 -2.55 19.75 -42.17
CA HIS A 829 -2.93 20.53 -43.33
C HIS A 829 -2.93 22.03 -43.02
N PRO A 830 -1.80 22.72 -43.12
CA PRO A 830 -1.71 24.17 -42.83
C PRO A 830 -2.76 24.96 -43.63
N GLY A 831 -3.46 25.85 -42.97
CA GLY A 831 -4.51 26.68 -43.57
C GLY A 831 -5.92 26.05 -43.68
N ARG A 832 -6.08 24.80 -43.21
CA ARG A 832 -7.40 24.16 -43.10
C ARG A 832 -7.80 24.02 -41.64
N ARG A 833 -9.11 24.02 -41.38
CA ARG A 833 -9.66 23.68 -40.05
C ARG A 833 -9.78 22.16 -39.91
N PHE A 834 -9.82 21.66 -38.70
CA PHE A 834 -10.00 20.25 -38.44
C PHE A 834 -11.31 19.71 -39.05
N ILE A 835 -12.37 20.48 -38.92
CA ILE A 835 -13.69 20.14 -39.44
C ILE A 835 -13.77 20.12 -40.97
N ASP A 836 -12.86 20.77 -41.69
CA ASP A 836 -12.86 20.79 -43.16
C ASP A 836 -12.50 19.41 -43.79
N THR A 837 -11.95 18.50 -42.97
CA THR A 837 -11.49 17.18 -43.43
C THR A 837 -12.09 16.02 -42.62
N THR A 838 -12.84 16.33 -41.57
CA THR A 838 -13.39 15.32 -40.66
C THR A 838 -14.93 15.45 -40.59
N PRO A 839 -15.67 14.34 -40.71
CA PRO A 839 -17.10 14.35 -40.48
C PRO A 839 -17.43 14.86 -39.07
N HIS A 840 -18.30 15.82 -38.98
CA HIS A 840 -18.66 16.49 -37.72
C HIS A 840 -20.12 16.82 -37.61
N VAL A 841 -20.60 17.22 -36.43
CA VAL A 841 -21.94 17.68 -36.12
C VAL A 841 -21.83 18.99 -35.36
N HIS A 842 -22.62 19.98 -35.74
CA HIS A 842 -22.67 21.26 -35.03
C HIS A 842 -23.31 21.09 -33.65
N ALA A 843 -22.72 21.71 -32.62
CA ALA A 843 -23.23 21.63 -31.25
C ALA A 843 -24.69 22.06 -31.13
N ALA A 844 -25.07 23.13 -31.82
CA ALA A 844 -26.46 23.65 -31.83
C ALA A 844 -27.45 22.61 -32.39
N ASP A 845 -27.09 21.95 -33.49
CA ASP A 845 -27.96 20.96 -34.14
C ASP A 845 -28.12 19.73 -33.24
N LEU A 846 -27.04 19.27 -32.62
CA LEU A 846 -27.09 18.15 -31.72
C LEU A 846 -27.93 18.45 -30.46
N MET A 847 -27.73 19.61 -29.84
CA MET A 847 -28.53 20.02 -28.67
C MET A 847 -30.02 20.10 -29.01
N ASN A 848 -30.39 20.65 -30.17
CA ASN A 848 -31.80 20.71 -30.64
C ASN A 848 -32.34 19.28 -30.84
N LEU A 849 -31.58 18.40 -31.46
CA LEU A 849 -32.00 17.02 -31.71
C LEU A 849 -32.19 16.21 -30.41
N MET A 850 -31.40 16.44 -29.41
CA MET A 850 -31.48 15.73 -28.13
C MET A 850 -32.49 16.31 -27.14
N THR A 851 -32.98 17.54 -27.36
CA THR A 851 -34.00 18.19 -26.53
C THR A 851 -35.38 18.11 -27.12
N SER A 852 -35.51 17.80 -28.41
CA SER A 852 -36.77 17.47 -29.11
C SER A 852 -37.23 16.04 -28.84
#